data_8b5c53c82fbc9e5bfc4b7b2d00f4cdcf
#
_entry.id   8b5c53c82fbc9e5bfc4b7b2d00f4cdcf
#
_cell.length_a   1.000
_cell.length_b   1.000
_cell.length_c   1.000
_cell.angle_alpha   90.00
_cell.angle_beta   90.00
_cell.angle_gamma   90.00
#
_symmetry.space_group_name_H-M   'P 1'
#
loop_
_entity.id
_entity.type
_entity.pdbx_description
1 polymer ?
#
loop_
_entity_poly.entity_id
_entity_poly.type
_entity_poly.pdbx_seq_one_letter_code
_entity_poly.pdbx_strand_id
1 'polypeptide(L)'
;MMQISPTGNLLKSATPRRLRGLAVHLGAALACVGLLTDLPAQEEAKPAAPAAAVNGLNGLLPEDAPADIIATLGTLPETWTAWGESITQKLSEFYSEAPNEIAAQRAAIHFLKVKLTTVKTALADPQFGSIHTQLVSLRGSLARRIDVLEAVLDTAADDPQTRVLPAIDKAKQNLLAATDAADSYLDSVQGGAGWKTYLRTADVRAATSGNSLPDLLKQIQPVFDKLENAARSTDTAVRDFTAAPALQTYHRDLGQAVSLLNRVVNSPSKNVVRDQLKELLAGLEKYEAGSTTEAAVQVRTAYDTLRNLAADGGDRLTLALRQHYFNSNVQMAVSEGFLNRMLAKSRTEQGGVRDFVLGADVFGSQITTSSSQFDLLPSEGKAVIRINLTGNVSTNTEAYKSSVIIYSNGNSQFFANKDIHFDGVTFSTDPAHIDVSSSNQPVDASTKVDNIPLLGKLARNMAMDGALKKQPEAEAIAAERVSSRVGPEFDNAVDSQFSELNSKLNEKVVVPLKSDNLYPDFKASRTTDTELQLYSRLMANDELAGDANPAASIADGEVALRVHESLINNALDRLQLAGKMMTDEEFHLFLEGKLTNLRKKPVKLADPQPATTPDADMHPQAFIFADKDPLRVKVADGKIVMIIRAGFHREEAKGGDIPPQLVTVPLAVSLQGEELVLTRGDVFVEPVDQPDNVALQVARAGVIKNKIESAFRESRHPRKLTLEKDGPNPISLHTTEVQAIDGWLSFRFR
;
A
#
# COMPACT_ATOMS: atom_id res chain seq x y z
N MET A 1 52.78 -11.62 -20.23
CA MET A 1 54.01 -11.78 -19.47
C MET A 1 53.72 -11.47 -18.02
N MET A 2 54.00 -12.44 -17.20
CA MET A 2 54.15 -12.52 -15.74
C MET A 2 52.88 -12.25 -14.91
N GLN A 3 52.22 -13.28 -14.37
CA GLN A 3 52.55 -14.16 -13.24
C GLN A 3 52.88 -13.33 -11.98
N ILE A 4 52.16 -13.47 -10.87
CA ILE A 4 52.29 -14.56 -9.88
C ILE A 4 51.18 -14.48 -8.83
N SER A 5 50.55 -15.61 -8.50
CA SER A 5 49.98 -15.99 -7.18
C SER A 5 51.11 -16.46 -6.26
N PRO A 6 50.91 -16.96 -5.05
CA PRO A 6 49.74 -17.10 -4.16
C PRO A 6 50.08 -16.91 -2.64
N THR A 7 49.12 -17.35 -1.82
CA THR A 7 49.23 -17.91 -0.45
C THR A 7 48.94 -17.01 0.75
N GLY A 8 48.09 -17.54 1.61
CA GLY A 8 48.10 -17.31 3.03
C GLY A 8 46.79 -17.61 3.76
N ASN A 9 46.51 -18.89 4.03
CA ASN A 9 45.57 -19.38 5.05
C ASN A 9 45.76 -18.70 6.39
N LEU A 10 44.69 -18.27 7.05
CA LEU A 10 44.56 -18.36 8.50
C LEU A 10 43.09 -18.45 8.93
N LEU A 11 42.71 -19.67 9.20
CA LEU A 11 41.58 -20.01 10.07
C LEU A 11 41.78 -19.43 11.46
N LYS A 12 40.86 -18.60 11.93
CA LYS A 12 40.62 -18.43 13.37
C LYS A 12 39.14 -18.40 13.64
N SER A 13 38.71 -19.44 14.31
CA SER A 13 37.53 -19.67 15.09
C SER A 13 36.81 -18.43 15.63
N ALA A 14 35.57 -18.20 15.28
CA ALA A 14 34.62 -17.40 16.04
C ALA A 14 33.47 -18.29 16.51
N THR A 15 33.51 -18.61 17.76
CA THR A 15 32.46 -19.28 18.56
C THR A 15 31.12 -18.54 18.47
N PRO A 16 29.99 -19.27 18.52
CA PRO A 16 28.66 -18.67 18.32
C PRO A 16 28.15 -18.01 19.61
N ARG A 17 27.99 -16.71 19.57
CA ARG A 17 27.26 -15.93 20.57
C ARG A 17 25.88 -15.53 20.05
N ARG A 18 24.99 -16.49 19.85
CA ARG A 18 23.56 -16.22 19.57
C ARG A 18 22.67 -17.36 20.09
N LEU A 19 22.63 -17.54 21.44
CA LEU A 19 21.66 -18.44 22.10
C LEU A 19 21.45 -18.02 23.56
N ARG A 20 21.24 -16.72 23.83
CA ARG A 20 20.86 -16.23 25.16
C ARG A 20 19.69 -15.25 25.17
N GLY A 21 19.01 -15.05 24.02
CA GLY A 21 17.83 -14.19 23.93
C GLY A 21 16.47 -14.93 23.98
N LEU A 22 16.47 -16.26 23.90
CA LEU A 22 15.20 -17.04 23.83
C LEU A 22 14.74 -17.60 25.17
N ALA A 23 15.55 -17.50 26.22
CA ALA A 23 15.23 -18.09 27.55
C ALA A 23 14.56 -17.10 28.52
N VAL A 24 14.49 -15.81 28.20
CA VAL A 24 13.90 -14.79 29.09
C VAL A 24 12.41 -14.55 28.79
N HIS A 25 11.92 -14.92 27.62
CA HIS A 25 10.50 -14.72 27.25
C HIS A 25 9.59 -15.94 27.54
N LEU A 26 10.15 -17.08 27.91
CA LEU A 26 9.36 -18.25 28.39
C LEU A 26 9.14 -18.26 29.93
N GLY A 27 9.87 -17.44 30.66
CA GLY A 27 9.76 -17.37 32.14
C GLY A 27 8.63 -16.49 32.68
N ALA A 28 8.10 -15.59 31.86
CA ALA A 28 7.04 -14.65 32.25
C ALA A 28 5.61 -15.21 32.07
N ALA A 29 5.44 -16.28 31.30
CA ALA A 29 4.14 -16.89 31.04
C ALA A 29 3.75 -17.99 32.07
N LEU A 30 4.69 -18.43 32.93
CA LEU A 30 4.44 -19.46 33.96
C LEU A 30 4.27 -18.91 35.38
N ALA A 31 4.43 -17.60 35.59
CA ALA A 31 4.32 -16.99 36.93
C ALA A 31 2.89 -16.52 37.30
N CYS A 32 1.91 -16.65 36.41
CA CYS A 32 0.51 -16.25 36.67
C CYS A 32 -0.44 -17.40 37.04
N VAL A 33 0.04 -18.62 37.29
CA VAL A 33 -0.81 -19.78 37.65
C VAL A 33 -0.72 -20.13 39.13
N GLY A 34 0.05 -19.40 39.94
CA GLY A 34 0.37 -19.75 41.34
C GLY A 34 -0.31 -18.96 42.45
N LEU A 35 -1.39 -18.19 42.18
CA LEU A 35 -2.06 -17.39 43.22
C LEU A 35 -3.59 -17.49 43.15
N LEU A 36 -4.13 -18.70 43.31
CA LEU A 36 -5.56 -18.93 43.59
C LEU A 36 -5.74 -20.13 44.53
N THR A 37 -5.30 -19.99 45.78
CA THR A 37 -5.81 -20.80 46.89
C THR A 37 -5.96 -19.87 48.08
N ASP A 38 -7.18 -19.40 48.28
CA ASP A 38 -7.85 -19.12 49.56
C ASP A 38 -9.00 -18.13 49.29
N LEU A 39 -10.17 -18.69 48.97
CA LEU A 39 -11.43 -17.98 49.06
C LEU A 39 -12.33 -18.79 50.03
N PRO A 40 -13.01 -18.12 50.99
CA PRO A 40 -13.90 -18.75 51.89
C PRO A 40 -15.15 -19.28 51.17
N ALA A 41 -15.68 -20.42 51.69
CA ALA A 41 -16.88 -21.03 51.17
C ALA A 41 -18.05 -20.02 51.12
N GLN A 42 -18.53 -19.73 49.89
CA GLN A 42 -19.74 -18.98 49.67
C GLN A 42 -20.96 -19.88 49.70
N GLU A 43 -21.96 -19.40 50.39
CA GLU A 43 -23.33 -19.90 50.48
C GLU A 43 -23.89 -20.26 49.09
N GLU A 44 -24.58 -21.40 49.00
CA GLU A 44 -25.27 -21.83 47.78
C GLU A 44 -26.28 -20.79 47.31
N ALA A 45 -25.88 -20.00 46.34
CA ALA A 45 -26.79 -19.12 45.62
C ALA A 45 -27.69 -19.97 44.69
N LYS A 46 -29.00 -19.81 44.86
CA LYS A 46 -30.06 -20.32 44.02
C LYS A 46 -29.66 -20.16 42.52
N PRO A 47 -29.79 -21.20 41.68
CA PRO A 47 -29.38 -21.10 40.29
C PRO A 47 -30.13 -19.93 39.62
N ALA A 48 -29.39 -18.93 39.22
CA ALA A 48 -29.89 -17.87 38.37
C ALA A 48 -30.43 -18.50 37.08
N ALA A 49 -31.57 -18.03 36.62
CA ALA A 49 -32.10 -18.42 35.32
C ALA A 49 -30.98 -18.29 34.26
N PRO A 50 -30.87 -19.24 33.29
CA PRO A 50 -29.80 -19.19 32.30
C PRO A 50 -29.88 -17.82 31.59
N ALA A 51 -28.81 -17.04 31.69
CA ALA A 51 -28.69 -15.80 30.99
C ALA A 51 -28.98 -16.08 29.51
N ALA A 52 -29.87 -15.29 28.88
CA ALA A 52 -30.20 -15.45 27.49
C ALA A 52 -28.89 -15.49 26.68
N ALA A 53 -28.74 -16.51 25.83
CA ALA A 53 -27.53 -16.69 25.06
C ALA A 53 -27.28 -15.44 24.22
N VAL A 54 -26.19 -14.72 24.50
CA VAL A 54 -25.80 -13.49 23.78
C VAL A 54 -25.32 -13.89 22.40
N ASN A 55 -26.03 -13.49 21.35
CA ASN A 55 -25.77 -13.90 19.97
C ASN A 55 -25.35 -12.73 19.07
N GLY A 56 -24.51 -13.05 18.09
CA GLY A 56 -24.06 -12.07 17.10
C GLY A 56 -23.39 -10.85 17.70
N LEU A 57 -23.82 -9.65 17.35
CA LEU A 57 -23.25 -8.37 17.79
C LEU A 57 -23.70 -7.90 19.18
N ASN A 58 -24.68 -8.55 19.77
CA ASN A 58 -25.17 -8.16 21.08
C ASN A 58 -24.03 -8.23 22.13
N GLY A 59 -23.84 -7.14 22.87
CA GLY A 59 -22.76 -6.98 23.87
C GLY A 59 -21.36 -6.84 23.28
N LEU A 60 -21.20 -6.74 21.97
CA LEU A 60 -19.92 -6.45 21.29
C LEU A 60 -19.74 -4.98 20.94
N LEU A 61 -20.85 -4.29 20.67
CA LEU A 61 -20.82 -2.87 20.27
C LEU A 61 -20.48 -1.97 21.47
N PRO A 62 -19.76 -0.85 21.25
CA PRO A 62 -19.66 0.22 22.24
C PRO A 62 -21.05 0.76 22.59
N GLU A 63 -21.21 1.36 23.78
CA GLU A 63 -22.51 1.88 24.24
C GLU A 63 -22.96 3.12 23.44
N ASP A 64 -22.00 3.92 22.96
CA ASP A 64 -22.28 5.14 22.23
C ASP A 64 -22.31 4.90 20.72
N ALA A 65 -23.35 5.42 20.06
CA ALA A 65 -23.44 5.44 18.60
C ALA A 65 -22.36 6.35 17.99
N PRO A 66 -21.91 6.08 16.74
CA PRO A 66 -20.82 6.82 16.09
C PRO A 66 -21.06 8.34 15.99
N ALA A 67 -20.36 9.11 16.81
CA ALA A 67 -20.55 10.56 16.94
C ALA A 67 -20.21 11.32 15.65
N ASP A 68 -19.23 10.85 14.86
CA ASP A 68 -18.84 11.44 13.58
C ASP A 68 -19.97 11.36 12.53
N ILE A 69 -20.66 10.22 12.45
CA ILE A 69 -21.80 10.05 11.57
C ILE A 69 -22.95 10.98 12.00
N ILE A 70 -23.28 10.97 13.31
CA ILE A 70 -24.38 11.79 13.84
C ILE A 70 -24.10 13.29 13.63
N ALA A 71 -22.87 13.73 13.88
CA ALA A 71 -22.47 15.12 13.64
C ALA A 71 -22.59 15.50 12.17
N THR A 72 -22.13 14.65 11.25
CA THR A 72 -22.21 14.92 9.81
C THR A 72 -23.67 14.94 9.33
N LEU A 73 -24.53 14.06 9.83
CA LEU A 73 -25.96 14.05 9.52
C LEU A 73 -26.64 15.37 9.96
N GLY A 74 -26.24 15.91 11.11
CA GLY A 74 -26.74 17.20 11.63
C GLY A 74 -26.34 18.43 10.80
N THR A 75 -25.35 18.31 9.90
CA THR A 75 -24.94 19.40 8.99
C THR A 75 -25.67 19.39 7.65
N LEU A 76 -26.49 18.38 7.38
CA LEU A 76 -27.25 18.28 6.13
C LEU A 76 -28.41 19.28 6.08
N PRO A 77 -28.81 19.73 4.87
CA PRO A 77 -29.98 20.60 4.70
C PRO A 77 -31.27 19.98 5.23
N GLU A 78 -32.27 20.83 5.53
CA GLU A 78 -33.58 20.44 6.06
C GLU A 78 -34.27 19.35 5.23
N THR A 79 -34.08 19.33 3.93
CA THR A 79 -34.61 18.30 3.02
C THR A 79 -34.13 16.89 3.32
N TRP A 80 -32.99 16.75 4.04
CA TRP A 80 -32.38 15.49 4.45
C TRP A 80 -32.68 15.12 5.91
N THR A 81 -33.32 15.99 6.70
CA THR A 81 -33.50 15.80 8.14
C THR A 81 -34.19 14.48 8.46
N ALA A 82 -35.37 14.19 7.89
CA ALA A 82 -36.09 12.95 8.17
C ALA A 82 -35.30 11.70 7.76
N TRP A 83 -34.52 11.78 6.67
CA TRP A 83 -33.64 10.71 6.24
C TRP A 83 -32.49 10.53 7.24
N GLY A 84 -31.83 11.59 7.69
CA GLY A 84 -30.73 11.59 8.67
C GLY A 84 -31.21 11.07 10.03
N GLU A 85 -32.35 11.57 10.55
CA GLU A 85 -32.97 11.10 11.80
C GLU A 85 -33.20 9.60 11.79
N SER A 86 -33.69 9.04 10.64
CA SER A 86 -33.91 7.60 10.51
C SER A 86 -32.60 6.77 10.65
N ILE A 87 -31.44 7.32 10.26
CA ILE A 87 -30.14 6.67 10.44
C ILE A 87 -29.68 6.82 11.90
N THR A 88 -29.77 8.04 12.45
CA THR A 88 -29.38 8.32 13.84
C THR A 88 -30.17 7.42 14.80
N GLN A 89 -31.48 7.34 14.62
CA GLN A 89 -32.33 6.46 15.43
C GLN A 89 -31.88 4.99 15.31
N LYS A 90 -31.70 4.50 14.08
CA LYS A 90 -31.29 3.10 13.86
C LYS A 90 -29.90 2.79 14.42
N LEU A 91 -28.95 3.71 14.31
CA LEU A 91 -27.63 3.55 14.92
C LEU A 91 -27.72 3.55 16.45
N SER A 92 -28.45 4.51 17.03
CA SER A 92 -28.63 4.58 18.49
C SER A 92 -29.29 3.33 19.05
N GLU A 93 -30.38 2.85 18.42
CA GLU A 93 -31.01 1.58 18.80
C GLU A 93 -30.05 0.39 18.70
N PHE A 94 -29.25 0.33 17.64
CA PHE A 94 -28.39 -0.80 17.35
C PHE A 94 -27.15 -0.85 18.28
N TYR A 95 -26.59 0.32 18.63
CA TYR A 95 -25.45 0.41 19.52
C TYR A 95 -25.86 0.26 21.00
N SER A 96 -26.99 0.83 21.41
CA SER A 96 -27.46 0.71 22.80
C SER A 96 -27.94 -0.70 23.14
N GLU A 97 -28.69 -1.34 22.25
CA GLU A 97 -29.24 -2.68 22.48
C GLU A 97 -29.44 -3.42 21.15
N ALA A 98 -28.36 -4.02 20.63
CA ALA A 98 -28.47 -4.84 19.43
C ALA A 98 -29.47 -5.99 19.64
N PRO A 99 -30.38 -6.26 18.69
CA PRO A 99 -31.32 -7.38 18.81
C PRO A 99 -30.60 -8.71 19.08
N ASN A 100 -31.20 -9.58 19.87
CA ASN A 100 -30.62 -10.91 20.16
C ASN A 100 -30.65 -11.86 18.95
N GLU A 101 -31.53 -11.60 18.00
CA GLU A 101 -31.69 -12.43 16.81
C GLU A 101 -30.76 -11.97 15.68
N ILE A 102 -29.93 -12.88 15.18
CA ILE A 102 -28.99 -12.62 14.06
C ILE A 102 -29.73 -12.10 12.82
N ALA A 103 -30.94 -12.62 12.54
CA ALA A 103 -31.74 -12.14 11.41
C ALA A 103 -32.14 -10.65 11.53
N ALA A 104 -32.48 -10.20 12.75
CA ALA A 104 -32.79 -8.81 13.04
C ALA A 104 -31.56 -7.90 12.94
N GLN A 105 -30.38 -8.40 13.39
CA GLN A 105 -29.10 -7.70 13.23
C GLN A 105 -28.72 -7.54 11.74
N ARG A 106 -28.90 -8.60 10.94
CA ARG A 106 -28.70 -8.52 9.48
C ARG A 106 -29.65 -7.54 8.80
N ALA A 107 -30.90 -7.49 9.25
CA ALA A 107 -31.89 -6.53 8.74
C ALA A 107 -31.50 -5.08 9.06
N ALA A 108 -30.94 -4.81 10.26
CA ALA A 108 -30.42 -3.49 10.63
C ALA A 108 -29.22 -3.08 9.76
N ILE A 109 -28.27 -3.99 9.54
CA ILE A 109 -27.13 -3.74 8.63
C ILE A 109 -27.63 -3.51 7.21
N HIS A 110 -28.59 -4.29 6.73
CA HIS A 110 -29.19 -4.10 5.41
C HIS A 110 -29.87 -2.72 5.27
N PHE A 111 -30.57 -2.26 6.30
CA PHE A 111 -31.13 -0.91 6.32
C PHE A 111 -30.04 0.16 6.11
N LEU A 112 -28.92 0.05 6.81
CA LEU A 112 -27.79 0.97 6.64
C LEU A 112 -27.19 0.88 5.23
N LYS A 113 -27.11 -0.31 4.62
CA LYS A 113 -26.67 -0.48 3.22
C LYS A 113 -27.58 0.23 2.22
N VAL A 114 -28.89 0.18 2.44
CA VAL A 114 -29.86 0.92 1.60
C VAL A 114 -29.62 2.43 1.73
N LYS A 115 -29.39 2.92 2.95
CA LYS A 115 -29.06 4.33 3.19
C LYS A 115 -27.72 4.73 2.53
N LEU A 116 -26.71 3.89 2.62
CA LEU A 116 -25.43 4.10 1.92
C LEU A 116 -25.62 4.15 0.38
N THR A 117 -26.51 3.34 -0.18
CA THR A 117 -26.85 3.40 -1.61
C THR A 117 -27.48 4.74 -1.98
N THR A 118 -28.34 5.30 -1.13
CA THR A 118 -28.91 6.64 -1.33
C THR A 118 -27.80 7.70 -1.39
N VAL A 119 -26.83 7.66 -0.47
CA VAL A 119 -25.67 8.56 -0.48
C VAL A 119 -24.86 8.43 -1.77
N LYS A 120 -24.57 7.20 -2.20
CA LYS A 120 -23.83 6.93 -3.46
C LYS A 120 -24.57 7.47 -4.69
N THR A 121 -25.90 7.34 -4.73
CA THR A 121 -26.72 7.89 -5.82
C THR A 121 -26.70 9.42 -5.81
N ALA A 122 -26.83 10.03 -4.64
CA ALA A 122 -26.79 11.49 -4.51
C ALA A 122 -25.41 12.06 -4.90
N LEU A 123 -24.31 11.37 -4.61
CA LEU A 123 -22.97 11.79 -5.03
C LEU A 123 -22.80 11.80 -6.55
N ALA A 124 -23.55 10.99 -7.28
CA ALA A 124 -23.52 10.98 -8.75
C ALA A 124 -24.38 12.07 -9.38
N ASP A 125 -25.23 12.76 -8.60
CA ASP A 125 -26.18 13.77 -9.08
C ASP A 125 -25.64 15.18 -8.80
N PRO A 126 -25.38 15.99 -9.86
CA PRO A 126 -24.87 17.36 -9.73
C PRO A 126 -25.73 18.30 -8.86
N GLN A 127 -27.03 18.02 -8.68
CA GLN A 127 -27.90 18.85 -7.86
C GLN A 127 -27.48 18.91 -6.39
N PHE A 128 -26.75 17.88 -5.90
CA PHE A 128 -26.26 17.79 -4.54
C PHE A 128 -24.81 18.31 -4.37
N GLY A 129 -24.29 19.05 -5.34
CA GLY A 129 -22.93 19.61 -5.31
C GLY A 129 -22.64 20.47 -4.06
N SER A 130 -23.64 21.19 -3.52
CA SER A 130 -23.49 22.01 -2.32
C SER A 130 -23.24 21.21 -1.02
N ILE A 131 -23.63 19.94 -1.00
CA ILE A 131 -23.46 19.03 0.15
C ILE A 131 -22.54 17.85 -0.19
N HIS A 132 -21.78 17.96 -1.28
CA HIS A 132 -20.92 16.89 -1.77
C HIS A 132 -19.90 16.43 -0.70
N THR A 133 -19.30 17.37 0.02
CA THR A 133 -18.32 17.07 1.08
C THR A 133 -18.93 16.22 2.19
N GLN A 134 -20.11 16.58 2.68
CA GLN A 134 -20.84 15.86 3.72
C GLN A 134 -21.24 14.45 3.22
N LEU A 135 -21.70 14.35 1.98
CA LEU A 135 -22.06 13.05 1.39
C LEU A 135 -20.85 12.13 1.20
N VAL A 136 -19.68 12.67 0.84
CA VAL A 136 -18.44 11.86 0.74
C VAL A 136 -18.01 11.36 2.13
N SER A 137 -18.05 12.22 3.14
CA SER A 137 -17.74 11.84 4.53
C SER A 137 -18.69 10.76 5.04
N LEU A 138 -20.00 10.94 4.85
CA LEU A 138 -21.01 9.93 5.22
C LEU A 138 -20.82 8.60 4.48
N ARG A 139 -20.53 8.65 3.19
CA ARG A 139 -20.24 7.43 2.41
C ARG A 139 -19.09 6.65 3.02
N GLY A 140 -17.99 7.31 3.33
CA GLY A 140 -16.80 6.68 3.92
C GLY A 140 -17.10 6.08 5.29
N SER A 141 -17.61 6.91 6.22
CA SER A 141 -17.91 6.49 7.59
C SER A 141 -18.94 5.38 7.68
N LEU A 142 -20.01 5.44 6.87
CA LEU A 142 -21.04 4.39 6.81
C LEU A 142 -20.47 3.09 6.19
N ALA A 143 -19.71 3.19 5.09
CA ALA A 143 -19.17 2.02 4.43
C ALA A 143 -18.21 1.25 5.35
N ARG A 144 -17.29 1.94 6.03
CA ARG A 144 -16.36 1.32 6.98
C ARG A 144 -17.10 0.54 8.06
N ARG A 145 -18.08 1.17 8.70
CA ARG A 145 -18.83 0.52 9.78
C ARG A 145 -19.71 -0.63 9.29
N ILE A 146 -20.40 -0.46 8.18
CA ILE A 146 -21.27 -1.51 7.61
C ILE A 146 -20.43 -2.75 7.28
N ASP A 147 -19.31 -2.60 6.58
CA ASP A 147 -18.48 -3.72 6.15
C ASP A 147 -17.83 -4.42 7.35
N VAL A 148 -17.36 -3.66 8.35
CA VAL A 148 -16.81 -4.23 9.60
C VAL A 148 -17.90 -4.92 10.42
N LEU A 149 -19.06 -4.29 10.63
CA LEU A 149 -20.15 -4.89 11.41
C LEU A 149 -20.67 -6.18 10.78
N GLU A 150 -20.80 -6.22 9.45
CA GLU A 150 -21.20 -7.43 8.74
C GLU A 150 -20.16 -8.55 8.92
N ALA A 151 -18.88 -8.22 8.77
CA ALA A 151 -17.79 -9.18 8.94
C ALA A 151 -17.69 -9.68 10.38
N VAL A 152 -17.86 -8.78 11.37
CA VAL A 152 -17.91 -9.15 12.79
C VAL A 152 -19.13 -10.03 13.10
N LEU A 153 -20.31 -9.67 12.55
CA LEU A 153 -21.52 -10.49 12.71
C LEU A 153 -21.33 -11.89 12.14
N ASP A 154 -20.76 -12.00 10.94
CA ASP A 154 -20.48 -13.29 10.32
C ASP A 154 -19.48 -14.11 11.16
N THR A 155 -18.44 -13.47 11.72
CA THR A 155 -17.46 -14.13 12.59
C THR A 155 -18.06 -14.54 13.93
N ALA A 156 -18.89 -13.69 14.55
CA ALA A 156 -19.54 -13.97 15.83
C ALA A 156 -20.67 -15.01 15.72
N ALA A 157 -21.34 -15.07 14.57
CA ALA A 157 -22.39 -16.03 14.27
C ALA A 157 -21.84 -17.39 13.80
N ASP A 158 -20.59 -17.43 13.33
CA ASP A 158 -19.96 -18.68 12.89
C ASP A 158 -19.69 -19.58 14.08
N ASP A 159 -20.17 -20.81 13.97
CA ASP A 159 -19.81 -21.87 14.90
C ASP A 159 -18.95 -22.90 14.16
N PRO A 160 -17.60 -22.82 14.32
CA PRO A 160 -16.70 -23.76 13.68
C PRO A 160 -17.04 -25.23 13.97
N GLN A 161 -17.60 -25.50 15.17
CA GLN A 161 -17.99 -26.84 15.56
C GLN A 161 -19.14 -27.35 14.68
N THR A 162 -20.21 -26.57 14.55
CA THR A 162 -21.38 -26.97 13.74
C THR A 162 -21.02 -27.12 12.24
N ARG A 163 -20.17 -26.26 11.72
CA ARG A 163 -19.80 -26.25 10.31
C ARG A 163 -18.87 -27.42 9.91
N VAL A 164 -17.95 -27.80 10.78
CA VAL A 164 -16.95 -28.85 10.50
C VAL A 164 -17.49 -30.26 10.82
N LEU A 165 -18.56 -30.40 11.66
CA LEU A 165 -19.14 -31.68 12.02
C LEU A 165 -19.47 -32.60 10.83
N PRO A 166 -20.12 -32.13 9.74
CA PRO A 166 -20.41 -33.01 8.60
C PRO A 166 -19.15 -33.54 7.91
N ALA A 167 -18.09 -32.71 7.85
CA ALA A 167 -16.80 -33.11 7.30
C ALA A 167 -16.07 -34.10 8.22
N ILE A 168 -16.21 -33.94 9.54
CA ILE A 168 -15.68 -34.90 10.55
C ILE A 168 -16.40 -36.25 10.43
N ASP A 169 -17.73 -36.25 10.30
CA ASP A 169 -18.49 -37.49 10.13
C ASP A 169 -18.06 -38.24 8.87
N LYS A 170 -17.85 -37.53 7.77
CA LYS A 170 -17.33 -38.15 6.54
C LYS A 170 -15.88 -38.63 6.73
N ALA A 171 -15.02 -37.89 7.42
CA ALA A 171 -13.64 -38.32 7.68
C ALA A 171 -13.61 -39.55 8.62
N LYS A 172 -14.53 -39.63 9.61
CA LYS A 172 -14.69 -40.82 10.45
C LYS A 172 -15.06 -42.05 9.62
N GLN A 173 -16.01 -41.93 8.68
CA GLN A 173 -16.40 -43.01 7.80
C GLN A 173 -15.23 -43.47 6.89
N ASN A 174 -14.52 -42.53 6.31
CA ASN A 174 -13.33 -42.83 5.50
C ASN A 174 -12.24 -43.54 6.32
N LEU A 175 -11.98 -43.00 7.54
CA LEU A 175 -10.98 -43.57 8.44
C LEU A 175 -11.33 -45.00 8.88
N LEU A 176 -12.60 -45.30 9.15
CA LEU A 176 -13.05 -46.68 9.43
C LEU A 176 -12.74 -47.61 8.27
N ALA A 177 -13.15 -47.21 7.05
CA ALA A 177 -12.89 -48.00 5.84
C ALA A 177 -11.39 -48.21 5.58
N ALA A 178 -10.59 -47.16 5.79
CA ALA A 178 -9.14 -47.21 5.65
C ALA A 178 -8.49 -48.10 6.72
N THR A 179 -9.02 -48.09 7.96
CA THR A 179 -8.55 -48.95 9.04
C THR A 179 -8.84 -50.41 8.72
N ASP A 180 -10.02 -50.74 8.18
CA ASP A 180 -10.39 -52.10 7.77
C ASP A 180 -9.52 -52.60 6.61
N ALA A 181 -9.23 -51.72 5.64
CA ALA A 181 -8.31 -52.04 4.53
C ALA A 181 -6.87 -52.27 5.01
N ALA A 182 -6.40 -51.43 5.94
CA ALA A 182 -5.07 -51.59 6.57
C ALA A 182 -4.97 -52.90 7.36
N ASP A 183 -5.99 -53.23 8.18
CA ASP A 183 -6.04 -54.49 8.91
C ASP A 183 -6.02 -55.71 7.98
N SER A 184 -6.80 -55.69 6.92
CA SER A 184 -6.83 -56.79 5.91
C SER A 184 -5.47 -56.94 5.21
N TYR A 185 -4.80 -55.87 4.87
CA TYR A 185 -3.45 -55.91 4.33
C TYR A 185 -2.46 -56.46 5.35
N LEU A 186 -2.49 -56.00 6.59
CA LEU A 186 -1.60 -56.45 7.65
C LEU A 186 -1.80 -57.92 8.00
N ASP A 187 -3.01 -58.47 7.87
CA ASP A 187 -3.28 -59.91 8.03
C ASP A 187 -2.63 -60.76 6.91
N SER A 188 -2.41 -60.18 5.76
CA SER A 188 -1.82 -60.89 4.61
C SER A 188 -0.29 -60.92 4.59
N VAL A 189 0.38 -60.14 5.46
CA VAL A 189 1.84 -59.96 5.43
C VAL A 189 2.51 -60.54 6.69
N GLN A 190 3.74 -61.02 6.52
CA GLN A 190 4.53 -61.56 7.63
C GLN A 190 4.85 -60.43 8.64
N GLY A 191 4.63 -60.68 9.91
CA GLY A 191 4.83 -59.65 10.97
C GLY A 191 3.69 -58.65 11.12
N GLY A 192 2.60 -58.78 10.34
CA GLY A 192 1.48 -57.86 10.36
C GLY A 192 0.79 -57.69 11.72
N ALA A 193 0.74 -58.73 12.56
CA ALA A 193 0.21 -58.63 13.91
C ALA A 193 0.99 -57.63 14.79
N GLY A 194 2.33 -57.57 14.63
CA GLY A 194 3.17 -56.54 15.29
C GLY A 194 2.87 -55.15 14.81
N TRP A 195 2.65 -54.98 13.52
CA TRP A 195 2.26 -53.68 12.92
C TRP A 195 0.87 -53.23 13.36
N LYS A 196 -0.12 -54.15 13.47
CA LYS A 196 -1.45 -53.80 14.01
C LYS A 196 -1.35 -53.26 15.45
N THR A 197 -0.52 -53.91 16.29
CA THR A 197 -0.26 -53.42 17.64
C THR A 197 0.47 -52.10 17.64
N TYR A 198 1.47 -51.88 16.78
CA TYR A 198 2.23 -50.65 16.68
C TYR A 198 1.35 -49.49 16.20
N LEU A 199 0.51 -49.72 15.17
CA LEU A 199 -0.43 -48.73 14.60
C LEU A 199 -1.74 -48.63 15.36
N ARG A 200 -1.95 -49.45 16.40
CA ARG A 200 -3.14 -49.42 17.28
C ARG A 200 -4.46 -49.42 16.48
N THR A 201 -4.56 -50.21 15.42
CA THR A 201 -5.73 -50.18 14.51
C THR A 201 -7.04 -50.51 15.25
N ALA A 202 -7.03 -51.40 16.24
CA ALA A 202 -8.20 -51.68 17.09
C ALA A 202 -8.66 -50.52 17.92
N ASP A 203 -7.70 -49.76 18.52
CA ASP A 203 -8.02 -48.56 19.34
C ASP A 203 -8.54 -47.43 18.44
N VAL A 204 -7.94 -47.24 17.24
CA VAL A 204 -8.41 -46.27 16.25
C VAL A 204 -9.83 -46.60 15.82
N ARG A 205 -10.16 -47.87 15.54
CA ARG A 205 -11.50 -48.31 15.17
C ARG A 205 -12.49 -48.01 16.30
N ALA A 206 -12.17 -48.39 17.52
CA ALA A 206 -13.03 -48.16 18.69
C ALA A 206 -13.29 -46.66 18.93
N ALA A 207 -12.23 -45.81 18.87
CA ALA A 207 -12.36 -44.38 19.05
C ALA A 207 -13.15 -43.72 17.91
N THR A 208 -12.94 -44.16 16.64
CA THR A 208 -13.63 -43.61 15.49
C THR A 208 -15.14 -43.92 15.49
N SER A 209 -15.53 -45.07 16.08
CA SER A 209 -16.92 -45.43 16.28
C SER A 209 -17.56 -44.72 17.49
N GLY A 210 -16.77 -44.09 18.33
CA GLY A 210 -17.22 -43.34 19.51
C GLY A 210 -17.76 -41.93 19.15
N ASN A 211 -18.38 -41.28 20.14
CA ASN A 211 -18.97 -39.94 19.99
C ASN A 211 -18.09 -38.80 20.53
N SER A 212 -17.00 -39.13 21.25
CA SER A 212 -16.11 -38.10 21.84
C SER A 212 -15.04 -37.70 20.86
N LEU A 213 -15.12 -36.48 20.32
CA LEU A 213 -14.12 -35.90 19.41
C LEU A 213 -12.75 -35.71 20.07
N PRO A 214 -12.65 -35.23 21.34
CA PRO A 214 -11.36 -35.16 22.04
C PRO A 214 -10.69 -36.51 22.22
N ASP A 215 -11.46 -37.55 22.60
CA ASP A 215 -10.90 -38.90 22.75
C ASP A 215 -10.45 -39.50 21.42
N LEU A 216 -11.21 -39.27 20.36
CA LEU A 216 -10.82 -39.66 19.02
C LEU A 216 -9.49 -39.01 18.63
N LEU A 217 -9.35 -37.68 18.77
CA LEU A 217 -8.11 -36.96 18.44
C LEU A 217 -6.92 -37.52 19.26
N LYS A 218 -7.11 -37.73 20.57
CA LYS A 218 -6.08 -38.28 21.46
C LYS A 218 -5.61 -39.68 21.04
N GLN A 219 -6.46 -40.50 20.43
CA GLN A 219 -6.10 -41.82 19.96
C GLN A 219 -5.44 -41.83 18.59
N ILE A 220 -5.92 -40.99 17.64
CA ILE A 220 -5.45 -41.03 16.25
C ILE A 220 -4.20 -40.19 16.00
N GLN A 221 -3.98 -39.09 16.74
CA GLN A 221 -2.80 -38.21 16.59
C GLN A 221 -1.48 -38.98 16.72
N PRO A 222 -1.26 -39.79 17.81
CA PRO A 222 -0.01 -40.54 17.94
C PRO A 222 0.20 -41.61 16.83
N VAL A 223 -0.90 -42.12 16.26
CA VAL A 223 -0.81 -43.09 15.15
C VAL A 223 -0.42 -42.38 13.86
N PHE A 224 -1.01 -41.23 13.59
CA PHE A 224 -0.61 -40.38 12.46
C PHE A 224 0.87 -40.01 12.54
N ASP A 225 1.35 -39.53 13.70
CA ASP A 225 2.76 -39.17 13.93
C ASP A 225 3.71 -40.36 13.70
N LYS A 226 3.32 -41.57 14.11
CA LYS A 226 4.10 -42.77 13.87
C LYS A 226 4.22 -43.12 12.38
N LEU A 227 3.13 -43.05 11.62
CA LEU A 227 3.14 -43.26 10.19
C LEU A 227 3.93 -42.21 9.42
N GLU A 228 3.79 -40.94 9.81
CA GLU A 228 4.56 -39.83 9.25
C GLU A 228 6.07 -40.02 9.48
N ASN A 229 6.47 -40.44 10.69
CA ASN A 229 7.86 -40.75 11.01
C ASN A 229 8.36 -41.99 10.27
N ALA A 230 7.53 -43.04 10.13
CA ALA A 230 7.88 -44.23 9.40
C ALA A 230 8.05 -43.97 7.90
N ALA A 231 7.20 -43.12 7.29
CA ALA A 231 7.32 -42.70 5.90
C ALA A 231 8.61 -41.88 5.62
N ARG A 232 9.13 -41.18 6.65
CA ARG A 232 10.39 -40.44 6.58
C ARG A 232 11.60 -41.19 7.11
N SER A 233 11.46 -42.48 7.44
CA SER A 233 12.56 -43.31 7.99
C SER A 233 13.73 -43.39 7.04
N THR A 234 14.94 -43.42 7.56
CA THR A 234 16.16 -43.73 6.80
C THR A 234 16.24 -45.21 6.40
N ASP A 235 15.51 -46.07 7.10
CA ASP A 235 15.40 -47.51 6.77
C ASP A 235 14.47 -47.68 5.56
N THR A 236 15.04 -48.22 4.49
CA THR A 236 14.35 -48.46 3.20
C THR A 236 13.22 -49.46 3.37
N ALA A 237 13.43 -50.49 4.17
CA ALA A 237 12.42 -51.55 4.38
C ALA A 237 11.17 -51.02 5.08
N VAL A 238 11.34 -50.10 6.04
CA VAL A 238 10.23 -49.44 6.73
C VAL A 238 9.47 -48.51 5.77
N ARG A 239 10.20 -47.71 4.97
CA ARG A 239 9.58 -46.82 3.96
C ARG A 239 8.80 -47.61 2.91
N ASP A 240 9.40 -48.64 2.34
CA ASP A 240 8.77 -49.46 1.32
C ASP A 240 7.54 -50.21 1.86
N PHE A 241 7.59 -50.68 3.09
CA PHE A 241 6.44 -51.27 3.76
C PHE A 241 5.30 -50.25 3.95
N THR A 242 5.60 -49.07 4.45
CA THR A 242 4.59 -48.02 4.66
C THR A 242 4.09 -47.38 3.38
N ALA A 243 4.79 -47.57 2.26
CA ALA A 243 4.36 -47.18 0.93
C ALA A 243 3.27 -48.07 0.33
N ALA A 244 2.90 -49.18 1.00
CA ALA A 244 1.80 -50.04 0.56
C ALA A 244 0.48 -49.23 0.44
N PRO A 245 -0.32 -49.37 -0.63
CA PRO A 245 -1.50 -48.56 -0.90
C PRO A 245 -2.51 -48.48 0.26
N ALA A 246 -2.71 -49.61 0.96
CA ALA A 246 -3.62 -49.65 2.12
C ALA A 246 -3.10 -48.80 3.29
N LEU A 247 -1.80 -48.83 3.56
CA LEU A 247 -1.18 -48.03 4.63
C LEU A 247 -1.07 -46.56 4.24
N GLN A 248 -0.85 -46.21 2.97
CA GLN A 248 -0.89 -44.85 2.48
C GLN A 248 -2.29 -44.24 2.60
N THR A 249 -3.33 -45.03 2.25
CA THR A 249 -4.73 -44.57 2.43
C THR A 249 -5.05 -44.36 3.88
N TYR A 250 -4.62 -45.23 4.78
CA TYR A 250 -4.80 -45.13 6.21
C TYR A 250 -4.07 -43.88 6.75
N HIS A 251 -2.82 -43.66 6.36
CA HIS A 251 -2.05 -42.44 6.75
C HIS A 251 -2.73 -41.14 6.30
N ARG A 252 -3.17 -41.09 5.02
CA ARG A 252 -3.88 -39.91 4.47
C ARG A 252 -5.17 -39.62 5.24
N ASP A 253 -5.99 -40.62 5.52
CA ASP A 253 -7.30 -40.46 6.12
C ASP A 253 -7.18 -40.18 7.64
N LEU A 254 -6.13 -40.70 8.31
CA LEU A 254 -5.71 -40.25 9.64
C LEU A 254 -5.35 -38.77 9.64
N GLY A 255 -4.51 -38.32 8.71
CA GLY A 255 -4.10 -36.91 8.60
C GLY A 255 -5.27 -35.96 8.36
N GLN A 256 -6.22 -36.38 7.52
CA GLN A 256 -7.44 -35.60 7.28
C GLN A 256 -8.30 -35.51 8.56
N ALA A 257 -8.52 -36.63 9.25
CA ALA A 257 -9.29 -36.67 10.49
C ALA A 257 -8.61 -35.83 11.59
N VAL A 258 -7.30 -35.97 11.77
CA VAL A 258 -6.49 -35.17 12.73
C VAL A 258 -6.61 -33.68 12.45
N SER A 259 -6.48 -33.28 11.17
CA SER A 259 -6.60 -31.87 10.79
C SER A 259 -7.97 -31.28 11.12
N LEU A 260 -9.04 -31.99 10.80
CA LEU A 260 -10.42 -31.53 11.07
C LEU A 260 -10.73 -31.52 12.57
N LEU A 261 -10.29 -32.55 13.31
CA LEU A 261 -10.51 -32.63 14.76
C LEU A 261 -9.75 -31.55 15.52
N ASN A 262 -8.50 -31.25 15.11
CA ASN A 262 -7.74 -30.15 15.73
C ASN A 262 -8.46 -28.80 15.59
N ARG A 263 -9.14 -28.56 14.47
CA ARG A 263 -9.94 -27.34 14.27
C ARG A 263 -11.12 -27.20 15.23
N VAL A 264 -11.65 -28.33 15.73
CA VAL A 264 -12.83 -28.31 16.62
C VAL A 264 -12.43 -28.46 18.08
N VAL A 265 -11.57 -29.45 18.39
CA VAL A 265 -11.18 -29.78 19.77
C VAL A 265 -10.28 -28.69 20.38
N ASN A 266 -9.37 -28.13 19.58
CA ASN A 266 -8.45 -27.07 20.01
C ASN A 266 -8.90 -25.68 19.60
N SER A 267 -10.12 -25.51 19.07
CA SER A 267 -10.71 -24.19 18.81
C SER A 267 -10.81 -23.39 20.12
N PRO A 268 -10.44 -22.10 20.09
CA PRO A 268 -10.65 -21.24 21.25
C PRO A 268 -12.14 -21.21 21.59
N SER A 269 -12.43 -21.03 22.87
CA SER A 269 -13.83 -20.91 23.30
C SER A 269 -14.48 -19.73 22.56
N LYS A 270 -15.77 -19.87 22.20
CA LYS A 270 -16.55 -18.81 21.55
C LYS A 270 -16.46 -17.47 22.29
N ASN A 271 -16.29 -17.51 23.61
CA ASN A 271 -16.13 -16.31 24.44
C ASN A 271 -14.82 -15.57 24.15
N VAL A 272 -13.70 -16.28 23.95
CA VAL A 272 -12.41 -15.65 23.63
C VAL A 272 -12.49 -14.89 22.28
N VAL A 273 -13.13 -15.48 21.29
CA VAL A 273 -13.35 -14.81 19.99
C VAL A 273 -14.24 -13.57 20.18
N ARG A 274 -15.32 -13.69 20.98
CA ARG A 274 -16.22 -12.57 21.25
C ARG A 274 -15.54 -11.44 22.00
N ASP A 275 -14.73 -11.73 22.98
CA ASP A 275 -13.96 -10.72 23.73
C ASP A 275 -13.00 -9.96 22.79
N GLN A 276 -12.33 -10.65 21.87
CA GLN A 276 -11.47 -10.01 20.89
C GLN A 276 -12.25 -9.18 19.85
N LEU A 277 -13.43 -9.63 19.44
CA LEU A 277 -14.31 -8.83 18.56
C LEU A 277 -14.81 -7.57 19.26
N LYS A 278 -15.10 -7.64 20.56
CA LYS A 278 -15.48 -6.47 21.38
C LYS A 278 -14.33 -5.47 21.46
N GLU A 279 -13.11 -5.95 21.78
CA GLU A 279 -11.92 -5.09 21.80
C GLU A 279 -11.63 -4.46 20.43
N LEU A 280 -11.82 -5.21 19.35
CA LEU A 280 -11.65 -4.69 17.99
C LEU A 280 -12.64 -3.55 17.70
N LEU A 281 -13.93 -3.74 17.96
CA LEU A 281 -14.95 -2.72 17.69
C LEU A 281 -14.75 -1.47 18.56
N ALA A 282 -14.45 -1.66 19.85
CA ALA A 282 -14.13 -0.55 20.75
C ALA A 282 -12.88 0.23 20.30
N GLY A 283 -11.85 -0.48 19.86
CA GLY A 283 -10.62 0.13 19.33
C GLY A 283 -10.88 0.90 18.04
N LEU A 284 -11.70 0.36 17.11
CA LEU A 284 -12.05 1.02 15.85
C LEU A 284 -12.82 2.32 16.10
N GLU A 285 -13.84 2.32 16.95
CA GLU A 285 -14.60 3.55 17.27
C GLU A 285 -13.72 4.61 17.94
N LYS A 286 -12.82 4.23 18.84
CA LYS A 286 -11.83 5.15 19.43
C LYS A 286 -10.87 5.71 18.37
N TYR A 287 -10.47 4.86 17.40
CA TYR A 287 -9.58 5.30 16.32
C TYR A 287 -10.29 6.28 15.38
N GLU A 288 -11.50 5.99 14.97
CA GLU A 288 -12.34 6.89 14.14
C GLU A 288 -12.57 8.24 14.83
N ALA A 289 -12.71 8.25 16.16
CA ALA A 289 -12.89 9.48 16.92
C ALA A 289 -11.62 10.36 16.99
N GLY A 290 -10.44 9.77 17.15
CA GLY A 290 -9.24 10.54 17.50
C GLY A 290 -7.93 10.13 16.86
N SER A 291 -7.89 9.11 16.01
CA SER A 291 -6.70 8.54 15.33
C SER A 291 -5.52 8.32 16.30
N THR A 292 -5.82 7.86 17.54
CA THR A 292 -4.82 7.70 18.60
C THR A 292 -4.00 6.44 18.43
N THR A 293 -2.72 6.47 18.86
CA THR A 293 -1.83 5.30 18.84
C THR A 293 -2.37 4.16 19.70
N GLU A 294 -2.95 4.48 20.86
CA GLU A 294 -3.51 3.45 21.74
C GLU A 294 -4.66 2.68 21.08
N ALA A 295 -5.55 3.39 20.39
CA ALA A 295 -6.64 2.76 19.64
C ALA A 295 -6.10 1.93 18.46
N ALA A 296 -5.09 2.41 17.74
CA ALA A 296 -4.44 1.66 16.66
C ALA A 296 -3.81 0.36 17.18
N VAL A 297 -3.06 0.41 18.30
CA VAL A 297 -2.49 -0.75 18.96
C VAL A 297 -3.57 -1.74 19.40
N GLN A 298 -4.69 -1.25 19.99
CA GLN A 298 -5.83 -2.08 20.37
C GLN A 298 -6.42 -2.82 19.17
N VAL A 299 -6.68 -2.12 18.06
CA VAL A 299 -7.19 -2.72 16.83
C VAL A 299 -6.21 -3.76 16.28
N ARG A 300 -4.91 -3.44 16.22
CA ARG A 300 -3.88 -4.35 15.69
C ARG A 300 -3.75 -5.61 16.54
N THR A 301 -3.73 -5.47 17.86
CA THR A 301 -3.64 -6.61 18.79
C THR A 301 -4.85 -7.53 18.65
N ALA A 302 -6.06 -6.95 18.63
CA ALA A 302 -7.29 -7.73 18.44
C ALA A 302 -7.31 -8.40 17.04
N TYR A 303 -6.91 -7.69 15.98
CA TYR A 303 -6.83 -8.22 14.63
C TYR A 303 -5.85 -9.40 14.53
N ASP A 304 -4.63 -9.26 15.03
CA ASP A 304 -3.61 -10.32 14.95
C ASP A 304 -4.05 -11.56 15.75
N THR A 305 -4.74 -11.35 16.89
CA THR A 305 -5.32 -12.43 17.68
C THR A 305 -6.43 -13.13 16.92
N LEU A 306 -7.40 -12.38 16.37
CA LEU A 306 -8.53 -12.92 15.61
C LEU A 306 -8.11 -13.67 14.36
N ARG A 307 -7.11 -13.15 13.64
CA ARG A 307 -6.55 -13.81 12.46
C ARG A 307 -6.01 -15.21 12.75
N ASN A 308 -5.46 -15.41 13.96
CA ASN A 308 -4.92 -16.69 14.37
C ASN A 308 -6.01 -17.62 14.96
N LEU A 309 -7.09 -17.05 15.52
CA LEU A 309 -8.15 -17.81 16.19
C LEU A 309 -9.32 -18.17 15.27
N ALA A 310 -9.68 -17.27 14.35
CA ALA A 310 -10.85 -17.43 13.49
C ALA A 310 -10.45 -18.13 12.18
N ALA A 311 -10.65 -19.45 12.09
CA ALA A 311 -10.24 -20.21 10.91
C ALA A 311 -10.87 -19.66 9.60
N ASP A 312 -12.17 -19.80 9.38
CA ASP A 312 -12.77 -19.42 8.08
C ASP A 312 -13.68 -18.16 8.14
N GLY A 313 -14.22 -17.83 9.33
CA GLY A 313 -14.99 -16.57 9.53
C GLY A 313 -14.09 -15.32 9.58
N GLY A 314 -12.79 -15.50 9.88
CA GLY A 314 -11.80 -14.44 9.92
C GLY A 314 -11.42 -13.86 8.56
N ASP A 315 -11.67 -14.56 7.45
CA ASP A 315 -11.31 -14.07 6.12
C ASP A 315 -12.08 -12.82 5.72
N ARG A 316 -13.38 -12.75 5.98
CA ARG A 316 -14.20 -11.55 5.72
C ARG A 316 -13.79 -10.39 6.61
N LEU A 317 -13.53 -10.65 7.90
CA LEU A 317 -13.06 -9.63 8.83
C LEU A 317 -11.69 -9.10 8.41
N THR A 318 -10.78 -9.99 8.05
CA THR A 318 -9.46 -9.62 7.51
C THR A 318 -9.59 -8.78 6.26
N LEU A 319 -10.50 -9.13 5.35
CA LEU A 319 -10.74 -8.38 4.12
C LEU A 319 -11.30 -6.99 4.40
N ALA A 320 -12.31 -6.87 5.26
CA ALA A 320 -12.92 -5.60 5.64
C ALA A 320 -11.90 -4.65 6.31
N LEU A 321 -11.10 -5.17 7.26
CA LEU A 321 -10.08 -4.37 7.92
C LEU A 321 -8.96 -3.94 6.97
N ARG A 322 -8.52 -4.83 6.07
CA ARG A 322 -7.53 -4.47 5.03
C ARG A 322 -8.06 -3.39 4.10
N GLN A 323 -9.33 -3.48 3.72
CA GLN A 323 -9.96 -2.52 2.83
C GLN A 323 -10.03 -1.12 3.44
N HIS A 324 -10.30 -0.99 4.73
CA HIS A 324 -10.61 0.29 5.36
C HIS A 324 -9.47 0.87 6.23
N TYR A 325 -8.52 0.02 6.71
CA TYR A 325 -7.53 0.45 7.69
C TYR A 325 -6.09 0.01 7.41
N PHE A 326 -5.85 -0.86 6.41
CA PHE A 326 -4.52 -1.39 6.12
C PHE A 326 -4.10 -1.20 4.66
N ASN A 327 -4.73 -0.27 3.96
CA ASN A 327 -4.43 0.02 2.56
C ASN A 327 -3.40 1.15 2.40
N SER A 328 -3.10 1.54 1.17
CA SER A 328 -2.18 2.64 0.90
C SER A 328 -2.67 3.95 1.52
N ASN A 329 -1.75 4.71 2.08
CA ASN A 329 -2.02 6.05 2.61
C ASN A 329 -1.37 7.17 1.78
N VAL A 330 -0.75 6.81 0.66
CA VAL A 330 -0.37 7.72 -0.42
C VAL A 330 -0.81 7.11 -1.74
N GLN A 331 -1.45 7.91 -2.56
CA GLN A 331 -1.86 7.56 -3.92
C GLN A 331 -1.46 8.69 -4.86
N MET A 332 -0.86 8.34 -6.00
CA MET A 332 -0.50 9.29 -7.05
C MET A 332 -0.99 8.74 -8.39
N ALA A 333 -1.58 9.60 -9.20
CA ALA A 333 -1.94 9.30 -10.57
C ALA A 333 -1.30 10.32 -11.51
N VAL A 334 -0.75 9.85 -12.61
CA VAL A 334 -0.09 10.66 -13.65
C VAL A 334 -0.68 10.30 -14.99
N SER A 335 -1.24 11.26 -15.71
CA SER A 335 -1.80 11.00 -17.04
C SER A 335 -0.71 10.79 -18.08
N GLU A 336 -1.04 10.04 -19.13
CA GLU A 336 -0.16 9.83 -20.29
C GLU A 336 0.20 11.16 -20.97
N GLY A 337 -0.77 12.07 -21.16
CA GLY A 337 -0.49 13.38 -21.76
C GLY A 337 0.46 14.24 -20.94
N PHE A 338 0.44 14.09 -19.60
CA PHE A 338 1.44 14.74 -18.74
C PHE A 338 2.83 14.14 -18.97
N LEU A 339 2.95 12.81 -19.01
CA LEU A 339 4.23 12.14 -19.28
C LEU A 339 4.78 12.56 -20.66
N ASN A 340 3.95 12.59 -21.69
CA ASN A 340 4.34 13.03 -23.02
C ASN A 340 4.79 14.50 -23.04
N ARG A 341 4.09 15.40 -22.34
CA ARG A 341 4.51 16.81 -22.21
C ARG A 341 5.87 16.95 -21.55
N MET A 342 6.18 16.07 -20.57
CA MET A 342 7.44 16.11 -19.84
C MET A 342 8.62 15.47 -20.57
N LEU A 343 8.37 14.34 -21.22
CA LEU A 343 9.41 13.42 -21.64
C LEU A 343 9.56 13.28 -23.14
N ALA A 344 8.50 13.62 -23.94
CA ALA A 344 8.57 13.56 -25.39
C ALA A 344 9.61 14.55 -25.94
N LYS A 345 10.43 14.09 -26.86
CA LYS A 345 11.50 14.89 -27.47
C LYS A 345 11.49 14.72 -28.97
N SER A 346 11.76 15.82 -29.68
CA SER A 346 12.07 15.80 -31.11
C SER A 346 13.51 16.24 -31.31
N ARG A 347 14.22 15.58 -32.19
CA ARG A 347 15.63 15.84 -32.47
C ARG A 347 15.88 15.82 -33.98
N THR A 348 16.72 16.75 -34.43
CA THR A 348 17.23 16.77 -35.80
C THR A 348 18.75 16.75 -35.74
N GLU A 349 19.36 15.83 -36.47
CA GLU A 349 20.81 15.67 -36.57
C GLU A 349 21.26 15.67 -37.99
N GLN A 350 22.40 16.27 -38.25
CA GLN A 350 23.08 16.27 -39.55
C GLN A 350 24.43 15.57 -39.43
N GLY A 351 24.75 14.76 -40.43
CA GLY A 351 26.01 14.02 -40.44
C GLY A 351 26.48 13.68 -41.85
N GLY A 352 27.72 13.24 -41.98
CA GLY A 352 28.27 12.68 -43.20
C GLY A 352 27.95 11.19 -43.34
N VAL A 353 27.79 10.74 -44.57
CA VAL A 353 27.68 9.31 -44.91
C VAL A 353 29.03 8.87 -45.49
N ARG A 354 29.58 7.76 -44.95
CA ARG A 354 30.71 7.06 -45.53
C ARG A 354 30.48 5.56 -45.28
N ASP A 355 30.30 4.83 -46.39
CA ASP A 355 29.99 3.41 -46.36
C ASP A 355 30.55 2.68 -47.59
N PHE A 356 30.53 1.37 -47.60
CA PHE A 356 30.87 0.53 -48.72
C PHE A 356 29.68 -0.38 -49.06
N VAL A 357 29.01 -0.11 -50.17
CA VAL A 357 27.77 -0.76 -50.54
C VAL A 357 27.89 -1.37 -51.94
N LEU A 358 27.61 -2.65 -52.10
CA LEU A 358 27.61 -3.38 -53.40
C LEU A 358 28.92 -3.25 -54.20
N GLY A 359 30.04 -3.10 -53.49
CA GLY A 359 31.35 -2.94 -54.09
C GLY A 359 31.65 -1.52 -54.58
N ALA A 360 30.92 -0.51 -54.10
CA ALA A 360 31.15 0.90 -54.33
C ALA A 360 31.45 1.66 -53.05
N ASP A 361 32.39 2.58 -53.05
CA ASP A 361 32.60 3.53 -51.97
C ASP A 361 31.52 4.61 -52.01
N VAL A 362 30.76 4.75 -50.93
CA VAL A 362 29.63 5.69 -50.84
C VAL A 362 29.99 6.83 -49.89
N PHE A 363 29.84 8.07 -50.40
CA PHE A 363 30.02 9.31 -49.63
C PHE A 363 28.77 10.17 -49.74
N GLY A 364 28.53 10.99 -48.73
CA GLY A 364 27.38 11.92 -48.81
C GLY A 364 27.06 12.62 -47.51
N SER A 365 25.87 13.14 -47.45
CA SER A 365 25.32 13.77 -46.24
C SER A 365 24.00 13.12 -45.87
N GLN A 366 23.67 13.15 -44.57
CA GLN A 366 22.42 12.70 -44.02
C GLN A 366 21.81 13.72 -43.09
N ILE A 367 20.48 13.72 -43.00
CA ILE A 367 19.69 14.42 -42.01
C ILE A 367 18.78 13.39 -41.36
N THR A 368 18.91 13.24 -40.07
CA THR A 368 18.06 12.37 -39.26
C THR A 368 17.10 13.21 -38.42
N THR A 369 15.81 12.99 -38.56
CA THR A 369 14.78 13.55 -37.67
C THR A 369 14.16 12.43 -36.87
N SER A 370 14.00 12.61 -35.56
CA SER A 370 13.37 11.64 -34.71
C SER A 370 12.47 12.29 -33.68
N SER A 371 11.45 11.54 -33.23
CA SER A 371 10.47 11.95 -32.22
C SER A 371 10.15 10.78 -31.32
N SER A 372 10.20 11.02 -30.02
CA SER A 372 9.81 10.02 -29.01
C SER A 372 8.45 10.35 -28.41
N GLN A 373 7.65 9.32 -28.14
CA GLN A 373 6.36 9.38 -27.45
C GLN A 373 6.28 8.26 -26.41
N PHE A 374 5.52 8.50 -25.35
CA PHE A 374 5.27 7.57 -24.26
C PHE A 374 3.83 7.09 -24.36
N ASP A 375 3.63 5.79 -24.21
CA ASP A 375 2.36 5.10 -24.28
C ASP A 375 2.22 4.21 -23.04
N LEU A 376 1.10 4.27 -22.36
CA LEU A 376 0.83 3.49 -21.14
C LEU A 376 0.11 2.21 -21.53
N LEU A 377 0.66 1.08 -21.14
CA LEU A 377 0.06 -0.23 -21.40
C LEU A 377 -0.63 -0.76 -20.14
N PRO A 378 -1.91 -1.20 -20.21
CA PRO A 378 -2.63 -1.71 -19.04
C PRO A 378 -1.90 -2.84 -18.35
N SER A 379 -1.65 -2.70 -17.05
CA SER A 379 -0.96 -3.71 -16.24
C SER A 379 -1.26 -3.50 -14.76
N GLU A 380 -1.66 -4.58 -14.06
CA GLU A 380 -2.06 -4.52 -12.64
C GLU A 380 -0.92 -4.77 -11.65
N GLY A 381 0.06 -5.56 -11.97
CA GLY A 381 1.11 -5.94 -10.99
C GLY A 381 2.30 -4.99 -10.93
N LYS A 382 2.52 -4.27 -12.01
CA LYS A 382 3.60 -3.30 -12.21
C LYS A 382 3.19 -2.31 -13.30
N ALA A 383 3.68 -1.09 -13.26
CA ALA A 383 3.44 -0.15 -14.34
C ALA A 383 4.26 -0.54 -15.58
N VAL A 384 3.66 -0.40 -16.76
CA VAL A 384 4.31 -0.64 -18.05
C VAL A 384 4.18 0.60 -18.91
N ILE A 385 5.32 1.17 -19.27
CA ILE A 385 5.43 2.37 -20.10
C ILE A 385 6.19 1.99 -21.36
N ARG A 386 5.60 2.18 -22.53
CA ARG A 386 6.25 1.97 -23.80
C ARG A 386 6.80 3.29 -24.32
N ILE A 387 8.08 3.31 -24.71
CA ILE A 387 8.66 4.40 -25.45
C ILE A 387 8.62 4.05 -26.94
N ASN A 388 7.92 4.85 -27.71
CA ASN A 388 7.86 4.77 -29.16
C ASN A 388 8.78 5.83 -29.76
N LEU A 389 9.77 5.41 -30.55
CA LEU A 389 10.68 6.30 -31.30
C LEU A 389 10.39 6.15 -32.76
N THR A 390 9.97 7.25 -33.40
CA THR A 390 9.79 7.32 -34.86
C THR A 390 10.83 8.24 -35.44
N GLY A 391 11.31 7.93 -36.64
CA GLY A 391 12.22 8.85 -37.29
C GLY A 391 12.41 8.57 -38.77
N ASN A 392 13.09 9.51 -39.40
CA ASN A 392 13.40 9.50 -40.82
C ASN A 392 14.85 9.92 -41.04
N VAL A 393 15.56 9.18 -41.88
CA VAL A 393 16.93 9.47 -42.33
C VAL A 393 16.89 9.78 -43.82
N SER A 394 17.08 11.03 -44.19
CA SER A 394 17.23 11.47 -45.59
C SER A 394 18.71 11.56 -45.93
N THR A 395 19.11 10.95 -47.02
CA THR A 395 20.51 10.91 -47.48
C THR A 395 20.65 11.41 -48.92
N ASN A 396 21.73 12.15 -49.19
CA ASN A 396 22.23 12.45 -50.53
C ASN A 396 23.61 11.83 -50.65
N THR A 397 23.75 10.89 -51.58
CA THR A 397 24.97 10.06 -51.68
C THR A 397 25.49 9.96 -53.11
N GLU A 398 26.81 9.80 -53.18
CA GLU A 398 27.58 9.49 -54.36
C GLU A 398 28.30 8.16 -54.17
N ALA A 399 28.01 7.19 -55.03
CA ALA A 399 28.61 5.86 -54.98
C ALA A 399 29.64 5.72 -56.11
N TYR A 400 30.89 5.52 -55.73
CA TYR A 400 32.04 5.42 -56.64
C TYR A 400 32.39 3.97 -56.89
N LYS A 401 32.27 3.54 -58.14
CA LYS A 401 32.69 2.18 -58.54
C LYS A 401 33.45 2.25 -59.87
N SER A 402 34.75 1.97 -59.80
CA SER A 402 35.62 2.01 -61.01
C SER A 402 35.54 3.33 -61.78
N SER A 403 34.78 3.37 -62.89
CA SER A 403 34.64 4.53 -63.79
C SER A 403 33.29 5.18 -63.72
N VAL A 404 32.44 4.78 -62.79
CA VAL A 404 31.06 5.20 -62.64
C VAL A 404 30.83 5.83 -61.30
N ILE A 405 30.10 6.93 -61.26
CA ILE A 405 29.57 7.55 -60.07
C ILE A 405 28.05 7.53 -60.18
N ILE A 406 27.35 7.00 -59.18
CA ILE A 406 25.89 7.03 -59.07
C ILE A 406 25.49 8.03 -58.00
N TYR A 407 24.67 9.00 -58.34
CA TYR A 407 24.07 9.93 -57.38
C TYR A 407 22.72 9.40 -56.98
N SER A 408 22.48 9.33 -55.66
CA SER A 408 21.24 8.76 -55.10
C SER A 408 20.68 9.62 -53.99
N ASN A 409 19.34 9.67 -53.93
CA ASN A 409 18.58 10.19 -52.80
C ASN A 409 17.98 9.02 -52.06
N GLY A 410 18.36 8.87 -50.78
CA GLY A 410 17.83 7.84 -49.90
C GLY A 410 16.88 8.42 -48.86
N ASN A 411 15.89 7.62 -48.50
CA ASN A 411 14.98 7.93 -47.40
C ASN A 411 14.69 6.64 -46.61
N SER A 412 15.09 6.61 -45.35
CA SER A 412 14.83 5.47 -44.47
C SER A 412 13.94 5.91 -43.32
N GLN A 413 12.81 5.26 -43.18
CA GLN A 413 11.90 5.44 -42.02
C GLN A 413 12.15 4.34 -41.02
N PHE A 414 12.21 4.70 -39.73
CA PHE A 414 12.34 3.73 -38.66
C PHE A 414 11.30 3.96 -37.60
N PHE A 415 10.87 2.85 -36.98
CA PHE A 415 10.04 2.80 -35.81
C PHE A 415 10.72 1.86 -34.79
N ALA A 416 10.96 2.37 -33.60
CA ALA A 416 11.47 1.54 -32.51
C ALA A 416 10.60 1.69 -31.28
N ASN A 417 10.44 0.62 -30.54
CA ASN A 417 9.76 0.64 -29.24
C ASN A 417 10.56 -0.11 -28.18
N LYS A 418 10.35 0.30 -26.93
CA LYS A 418 10.97 -0.34 -25.77
C LYS A 418 10.05 -0.23 -24.57
N ASP A 419 9.80 -1.34 -23.90
CA ASP A 419 8.97 -1.41 -22.70
C ASP A 419 9.80 -1.20 -21.45
N ILE A 420 9.28 -0.36 -20.57
CA ILE A 420 9.84 0.00 -19.28
C ILE A 420 8.84 -0.43 -18.23
N HIS A 421 9.33 -1.17 -17.23
CA HIS A 421 8.56 -1.67 -16.11
C HIS A 421 8.95 -0.90 -14.85
N PHE A 422 7.96 -0.51 -14.06
CA PHE A 422 8.19 0.07 -12.74
C PHE A 422 7.39 -0.71 -11.70
N ASP A 423 8.06 -1.20 -10.67
CA ASP A 423 7.46 -2.01 -9.60
C ASP A 423 7.03 -1.18 -8.36
N GLY A 424 7.15 0.14 -8.43
CA GLY A 424 6.95 1.07 -7.32
C GLY A 424 8.26 1.44 -6.59
N VAL A 425 9.40 0.84 -6.98
CA VAL A 425 10.72 1.07 -6.38
C VAL A 425 11.79 1.30 -7.44
N THR A 426 11.83 0.44 -8.46
CA THR A 426 12.88 0.42 -9.49
C THR A 426 12.28 0.30 -10.87
N PHE A 427 12.96 0.93 -11.83
CA PHE A 427 12.67 0.76 -13.24
C PHE A 427 13.56 -0.36 -13.81
N SER A 428 12.96 -1.22 -14.62
CA SER A 428 13.64 -2.18 -15.48
C SER A 428 13.17 -2.03 -16.92
N THR A 429 13.95 -2.45 -17.88
CA THR A 429 13.69 -2.26 -19.32
C THR A 429 13.78 -3.59 -20.04
N ASP A 430 12.94 -3.78 -21.07
CA ASP A 430 13.06 -4.88 -22.01
C ASP A 430 13.96 -4.47 -23.19
N PRO A 431 14.51 -5.41 -23.99
CA PRO A 431 15.24 -5.07 -25.22
C PRO A 431 14.39 -4.26 -26.21
N ALA A 432 15.02 -3.30 -26.88
CA ALA A 432 14.33 -2.52 -27.90
C ALA A 432 14.01 -3.36 -29.14
N HIS A 433 12.83 -3.14 -29.72
CA HIS A 433 12.45 -3.64 -31.03
C HIS A 433 12.52 -2.51 -32.05
N ILE A 434 13.03 -2.79 -33.25
CA ILE A 434 13.17 -1.79 -34.32
C ILE A 434 12.77 -2.36 -35.68
N ASP A 435 11.94 -1.60 -36.40
CA ASP A 435 11.55 -1.81 -37.76
C ASP A 435 12.07 -0.68 -38.63
N VAL A 436 12.66 -1.00 -39.79
CA VAL A 436 13.20 -0.02 -40.71
C VAL A 436 12.73 -0.32 -42.14
N SER A 437 12.25 0.70 -42.82
CA SER A 437 11.94 0.67 -44.23
C SER A 437 12.77 1.71 -44.94
N SER A 438 13.50 1.30 -45.96
CA SER A 438 14.39 2.19 -46.73
C SER A 438 13.98 2.22 -48.19
N SER A 439 14.08 3.41 -48.79
CA SER A 439 13.96 3.65 -50.23
C SER A 439 15.18 4.42 -50.71
N ASN A 440 15.77 3.98 -51.79
CA ASN A 440 16.96 4.62 -52.37
C ASN A 440 16.78 4.80 -53.86
N GLN A 441 16.69 6.03 -54.29
CA GLN A 441 16.43 6.39 -55.68
C GLN A 441 17.70 6.93 -56.35
N PRO A 442 18.29 6.17 -57.29
CA PRO A 442 19.31 6.73 -58.18
C PRO A 442 18.73 7.87 -59.01
N VAL A 443 19.37 9.06 -58.98
CA VAL A 443 18.87 10.28 -59.64
C VAL A 443 19.71 10.65 -60.85
N ASP A 444 21.02 10.33 -60.82
CA ASP A 444 21.91 10.58 -61.95
C ASP A 444 23.12 9.63 -61.93
N ALA A 445 23.84 9.55 -63.02
CA ALA A 445 25.08 8.81 -63.13
C ALA A 445 26.10 9.62 -63.92
N SER A 446 27.38 9.52 -63.48
CA SER A 446 28.50 10.11 -64.25
C SER A 446 29.51 9.04 -64.60
N THR A 447 30.09 9.15 -65.80
CA THR A 447 31.06 8.17 -66.32
C THR A 447 32.29 8.89 -66.90
N LYS A 448 33.43 8.23 -66.95
CA LYS A 448 34.65 8.79 -67.53
C LYS A 448 34.51 9.17 -69.06
N VAL A 449 33.46 8.69 -69.72
CA VAL A 449 33.19 8.94 -71.13
C VAL A 449 32.07 9.93 -71.35
N ASP A 450 31.62 10.65 -70.35
CA ASP A 450 30.50 11.59 -70.39
C ASP A 450 30.73 12.73 -71.48
N ASN A 451 31.99 13.09 -71.73
CA ASN A 451 32.36 14.13 -72.64
C ASN A 451 32.36 13.65 -74.11
N ILE A 452 32.09 12.37 -74.42
CA ILE A 452 32.05 11.81 -75.72
C ILE A 452 30.59 11.78 -76.23
N PRO A 453 30.22 12.54 -77.24
CA PRO A 453 28.85 12.54 -77.74
C PRO A 453 28.38 11.14 -78.18
N LEU A 454 27.12 10.79 -77.86
CA LEU A 454 26.45 9.48 -78.02
C LEU A 454 26.97 8.37 -77.08
N LEU A 455 28.27 8.19 -76.86
CA LEU A 455 28.83 7.17 -76.01
C LEU A 455 28.60 7.52 -74.55
N GLY A 456 28.73 8.81 -74.16
CA GLY A 456 28.46 9.26 -72.80
C GLY A 456 27.01 9.02 -72.37
N LYS A 457 26.06 9.36 -73.25
CA LYS A 457 24.64 9.13 -72.96
C LYS A 457 24.29 7.64 -72.83
N LEU A 458 24.88 6.78 -73.67
CA LEU A 458 24.65 5.31 -73.59
C LEU A 458 25.29 4.75 -72.28
N ALA A 459 26.50 5.16 -71.98
CA ALA A 459 27.19 4.70 -70.77
C ALA A 459 26.44 5.13 -69.51
N ARG A 460 25.91 6.36 -69.46
CA ARG A 460 25.10 6.88 -68.37
C ARG A 460 23.78 6.10 -68.23
N ASN A 461 23.06 5.82 -69.32
CA ASN A 461 21.85 5.00 -69.25
C ASN A 461 22.12 3.57 -68.79
N MET A 462 23.20 2.93 -69.24
CA MET A 462 23.59 1.61 -68.79
C MET A 462 23.96 1.61 -67.29
N ALA A 463 24.63 2.68 -66.82
CA ALA A 463 24.95 2.83 -65.40
C ALA A 463 23.68 2.99 -64.53
N MET A 464 22.73 3.82 -65.01
CA MET A 464 21.43 3.99 -64.36
C MET A 464 20.60 2.70 -64.35
N ASP A 465 20.51 1.99 -65.48
CA ASP A 465 19.82 0.70 -65.53
C ASP A 465 20.45 -0.34 -64.58
N GLY A 466 21.78 -0.35 -64.46
CA GLY A 466 22.52 -1.17 -63.52
C GLY A 466 22.24 -0.79 -62.09
N ALA A 467 22.14 0.50 -61.78
CA ALA A 467 21.81 1.01 -60.46
C ALA A 467 20.37 0.67 -60.06
N LEU A 468 19.39 0.84 -60.96
CA LEU A 468 17.99 0.48 -60.72
C LEU A 468 17.80 -1.05 -60.46
N LYS A 469 18.52 -1.90 -61.16
CA LYS A 469 18.51 -3.35 -60.91
C LYS A 469 19.05 -3.72 -59.54
N LYS A 470 19.98 -2.93 -59.00
CA LYS A 470 20.60 -3.12 -57.69
C LYS A 470 19.89 -2.35 -56.56
N GLN A 471 18.89 -1.56 -56.89
CA GLN A 471 18.16 -0.72 -55.94
C GLN A 471 17.58 -1.55 -54.75
N PRO A 472 16.85 -2.68 -54.94
CA PRO A 472 16.29 -3.41 -53.83
C PRO A 472 17.36 -3.96 -52.85
N GLU A 473 18.52 -4.39 -53.38
CA GLU A 473 19.65 -4.85 -52.58
C GLU A 473 20.30 -3.71 -51.78
N ALA A 474 20.42 -2.51 -52.42
CA ALA A 474 20.92 -1.32 -51.75
C ALA A 474 19.96 -0.83 -50.64
N GLU A 475 18.66 -0.87 -50.88
CA GLU A 475 17.62 -0.53 -49.91
C GLU A 475 17.65 -1.47 -48.70
N ALA A 476 17.83 -2.79 -48.89
CA ALA A 476 17.97 -3.76 -47.82
C ALA A 476 19.22 -3.49 -46.96
N ILE A 477 20.36 -3.20 -47.61
CA ILE A 477 21.60 -2.83 -46.91
C ILE A 477 21.41 -1.51 -46.11
N ALA A 478 20.75 -0.49 -46.72
CA ALA A 478 20.46 0.75 -46.03
C ALA A 478 19.57 0.56 -44.81
N ALA A 479 18.53 -0.28 -44.91
CA ALA A 479 17.67 -0.62 -43.79
C ALA A 479 18.45 -1.32 -42.66
N GLU A 480 19.31 -2.30 -42.99
CA GLU A 480 20.16 -2.99 -42.03
C GLU A 480 21.13 -2.02 -41.34
N ARG A 481 21.74 -1.07 -42.08
CA ARG A 481 22.64 -0.04 -41.51
C ARG A 481 21.92 0.87 -40.53
N VAL A 482 20.72 1.32 -40.86
CA VAL A 482 19.92 2.16 -39.98
C VAL A 482 19.51 1.35 -38.75
N SER A 483 19.05 0.12 -38.93
CA SER A 483 18.66 -0.75 -37.81
C SER A 483 19.82 -1.04 -36.85
N SER A 484 20.98 -1.45 -37.39
CA SER A 484 22.17 -1.78 -36.61
C SER A 484 22.78 -0.57 -35.85
N ARG A 485 22.46 0.64 -36.28
CA ARG A 485 22.89 1.86 -35.60
C ARG A 485 21.87 2.41 -34.65
N VAL A 486 20.62 2.60 -35.09
CA VAL A 486 19.56 3.22 -34.27
C VAL A 486 19.12 2.32 -33.15
N GLY A 487 19.01 1.01 -33.37
CA GLY A 487 18.56 0.06 -32.35
C GLY A 487 19.41 0.10 -31.09
N PRO A 488 20.72 -0.20 -31.19
CA PRO A 488 21.62 -0.16 -30.02
C PRO A 488 21.77 1.24 -29.40
N GLU A 489 21.76 2.32 -30.22
CA GLU A 489 21.83 3.69 -29.69
C GLU A 489 20.56 4.03 -28.86
N PHE A 490 19.39 3.65 -29.33
CA PHE A 490 18.12 3.82 -28.62
C PHE A 490 18.08 2.97 -27.35
N ASP A 491 18.44 1.69 -27.47
CA ASP A 491 18.46 0.75 -26.34
C ASP A 491 19.36 1.26 -25.21
N ASN A 492 20.61 1.60 -25.53
CA ASN A 492 21.58 2.11 -24.55
C ASN A 492 21.17 3.48 -23.96
N ALA A 493 20.58 4.37 -24.76
CA ALA A 493 20.14 5.69 -24.31
C ALA A 493 19.02 5.56 -23.25
N VAL A 494 18.04 4.68 -23.51
CA VAL A 494 16.95 4.43 -22.57
C VAL A 494 17.47 3.74 -21.31
N ASP A 495 18.29 2.69 -21.43
CA ASP A 495 18.86 1.97 -20.30
C ASP A 495 19.68 2.89 -19.38
N SER A 496 20.52 3.73 -19.98
CA SER A 496 21.32 4.70 -19.24
C SER A 496 20.46 5.72 -18.50
N GLN A 497 19.41 6.22 -19.13
CA GLN A 497 18.49 7.20 -18.54
C GLN A 497 17.72 6.61 -17.36
N PHE A 498 17.20 5.38 -17.48
CA PHE A 498 16.47 4.73 -16.38
C PHE A 498 17.40 4.21 -15.27
N SER A 499 18.62 3.81 -15.59
CA SER A 499 19.65 3.52 -14.59
C SER A 499 20.01 4.76 -13.76
N GLU A 500 20.17 5.92 -14.41
CA GLU A 500 20.41 7.19 -13.72
C GLU A 500 19.20 7.60 -12.86
N LEU A 501 17.97 7.39 -13.36
CA LEU A 501 16.74 7.65 -12.61
C LEU A 501 16.64 6.76 -11.37
N ASN A 502 16.95 5.47 -11.48
CA ASN A 502 17.02 4.55 -10.33
C ASN A 502 18.03 5.04 -9.29
N SER A 503 19.20 5.48 -9.72
CA SER A 503 20.22 6.01 -8.82
C SER A 503 19.73 7.27 -8.09
N LYS A 504 19.10 8.19 -8.82
CA LYS A 504 18.51 9.42 -8.26
C LYS A 504 17.36 9.12 -7.29
N LEU A 505 16.48 8.15 -7.62
CA LEU A 505 15.41 7.71 -6.71
C LEU A 505 15.99 7.11 -5.43
N ASN A 506 17.00 6.26 -5.55
CA ASN A 506 17.64 5.68 -4.38
C ASN A 506 18.29 6.75 -3.50
N GLU A 507 19.09 7.66 -4.08
CA GLU A 507 19.82 8.68 -3.34
C GLU A 507 18.89 9.75 -2.73
N LYS A 508 17.93 10.25 -3.51
CA LYS A 508 17.12 11.41 -3.12
C LYS A 508 15.82 11.06 -2.40
N VAL A 509 15.35 9.80 -2.51
CA VAL A 509 14.07 9.37 -1.93
C VAL A 509 14.27 8.20 -0.96
N VAL A 510 14.82 7.07 -1.45
CA VAL A 510 14.88 5.84 -0.65
C VAL A 510 15.79 6.01 0.58
N VAL A 511 17.00 6.50 0.39
CA VAL A 511 17.99 6.66 1.48
C VAL A 511 17.50 7.67 2.54
N PRO A 512 17.00 8.88 2.19
CA PRO A 512 16.46 9.80 3.19
C PRO A 512 15.27 9.23 3.96
N LEU A 513 14.31 8.61 3.27
CA LEU A 513 13.14 8.02 3.94
C LEU A 513 13.53 6.87 4.89
N LYS A 514 14.52 6.06 4.52
CA LYS A 514 15.04 5.00 5.41
C LYS A 514 15.76 5.57 6.62
N SER A 515 16.52 6.65 6.46
CA SER A 515 17.29 7.26 7.56
C SER A 515 16.38 7.84 8.65
N ASP A 516 15.21 8.35 8.28
CA ASP A 516 14.23 8.91 9.20
C ASP A 516 13.09 7.93 9.56
N ASN A 517 13.22 6.65 9.22
CA ASN A 517 12.21 5.61 9.44
C ASN A 517 10.85 5.90 8.78
N LEU A 518 10.87 6.63 7.67
CA LEU A 518 9.69 7.02 6.87
C LEU A 518 9.55 6.21 5.57
N TYR A 519 10.36 5.17 5.40
CA TYR A 519 10.32 4.34 4.19
C TYR A 519 9.06 3.46 4.19
N PRO A 520 8.23 3.53 3.14
CA PRO A 520 6.98 2.78 3.06
C PRO A 520 7.19 1.27 3.18
N ASP A 521 6.33 0.59 3.95
CA ASP A 521 6.30 -0.87 4.09
C ASP A 521 5.70 -1.56 2.86
N PHE A 522 4.80 -0.88 2.15
CA PHE A 522 4.18 -1.35 0.91
C PHE A 522 4.30 -0.30 -0.20
N LYS A 523 4.59 -0.77 -1.41
CA LYS A 523 4.64 0.02 -2.64
C LYS A 523 4.10 -0.82 -3.77
N ALA A 524 3.32 -0.20 -4.65
CA ALA A 524 2.78 -0.82 -5.84
C ALA A 524 2.61 0.22 -6.94
N SER A 525 2.66 -0.24 -8.17
CA SER A 525 2.36 0.57 -9.35
C SER A 525 1.50 -0.22 -10.31
N ARG A 526 0.68 0.48 -11.07
CA ARG A 526 -0.09 -0.08 -12.18
C ARG A 526 -0.27 0.96 -13.25
N THR A 527 -0.61 0.51 -14.45
CA THR A 527 -0.99 1.38 -15.56
C THR A 527 -2.35 0.97 -16.12
N THR A 528 -3.10 1.97 -16.54
CA THR A 528 -4.25 1.84 -17.45
C THR A 528 -3.81 2.36 -18.84
N ASP A 529 -4.72 2.42 -19.81
CA ASP A 529 -4.43 3.04 -21.13
C ASP A 529 -4.11 4.56 -21.02
N THR A 530 -4.45 5.22 -19.93
CA THR A 530 -4.38 6.68 -19.80
C THR A 530 -3.66 7.17 -18.57
N GLU A 531 -3.42 6.31 -17.58
CA GLU A 531 -2.89 6.72 -16.28
C GLU A 531 -1.83 5.74 -15.74
N LEU A 532 -0.74 6.30 -15.23
CA LEU A 532 0.20 5.65 -14.33
C LEU A 532 -0.26 5.90 -12.89
N GLN A 533 -0.52 4.85 -12.13
CA GLN A 533 -0.98 4.93 -10.75
C GLN A 533 0.05 4.31 -9.79
N LEU A 534 0.40 5.07 -8.75
CA LEU A 534 1.37 4.70 -7.74
C LEU A 534 0.71 4.67 -6.37
N TYR A 535 1.00 3.64 -5.60
CA TYR A 535 0.47 3.42 -4.27
C TYR A 535 1.60 3.16 -3.30
N SER A 536 1.56 3.80 -2.14
CA SER A 536 2.49 3.47 -1.06
C SER A 536 1.80 3.53 0.31
N ARG A 537 2.36 2.82 1.28
CA ARG A 537 1.87 2.76 2.65
C ARG A 537 3.02 2.88 3.62
N LEU A 538 2.89 3.80 4.55
CA LEU A 538 3.72 3.91 5.73
C LEU A 538 2.93 3.40 6.93
N MET A 539 3.22 2.19 7.40
CA MET A 539 2.51 1.56 8.50
C MET A 539 3.43 0.56 9.21
N ALA A 540 3.61 0.72 10.51
CA ALA A 540 4.25 -0.26 11.37
C ALA A 540 3.25 -1.34 11.86
N ASN A 541 3.71 -2.30 12.65
CA ASN A 541 2.86 -3.41 13.13
C ASN A 541 1.78 -2.97 14.13
N ASP A 542 1.96 -1.83 14.74
CA ASP A 542 1.10 -1.21 15.75
C ASP A 542 0.33 0.01 15.22
N GLU A 543 0.42 0.28 13.93
CA GLU A 543 -0.21 1.41 13.27
C GLU A 543 -1.36 0.95 12.35
N LEU A 544 -2.21 1.92 11.98
CA LEU A 544 -3.23 1.79 10.93
C LEU A 544 -2.87 2.69 9.74
N ALA A 545 -3.50 2.42 8.60
CA ALA A 545 -3.25 3.14 7.35
C ALA A 545 -4.55 3.67 6.72
N GLY A 546 -4.55 3.93 5.42
CA GLY A 546 -5.71 4.42 4.69
C GLY A 546 -6.68 3.33 4.26
N ASP A 547 -7.76 3.76 3.63
CA ASP A 547 -8.74 2.91 2.98
C ASP A 547 -8.36 2.57 1.53
N ALA A 548 -9.04 1.57 0.95
CA ALA A 548 -8.84 1.15 -0.44
C ALA A 548 -9.55 2.06 -1.45
N ASN A 549 -10.00 3.24 -1.05
CA ASN A 549 -10.73 4.14 -1.95
C ASN A 549 -9.82 4.54 -3.13
N PRO A 550 -10.13 4.14 -4.38
CA PRO A 550 -9.27 4.45 -5.50
C PRO A 550 -9.18 5.96 -5.72
N ALA A 551 -8.05 6.42 -6.22
CA ALA A 551 -7.92 7.78 -6.70
C ALA A 551 -9.03 8.04 -7.74
N ALA A 552 -9.63 9.21 -7.71
CA ALA A 552 -10.53 9.62 -8.78
C ALA A 552 -9.75 9.69 -10.10
N SER A 553 -10.38 9.28 -11.19
CA SER A 553 -9.82 9.43 -12.55
C SER A 553 -9.40 10.88 -12.79
N ILE A 554 -8.29 11.08 -13.47
CA ILE A 554 -7.73 12.38 -13.79
C ILE A 554 -7.94 12.71 -15.28
N ALA A 555 -8.02 13.98 -15.60
CA ALA A 555 -8.06 14.41 -17.01
C ALA A 555 -6.67 14.29 -17.66
N ASP A 556 -6.66 14.21 -18.99
CA ASP A 556 -5.39 14.22 -19.73
C ASP A 556 -4.57 15.50 -19.46
N GLY A 557 -3.28 15.34 -19.29
CA GLY A 557 -2.36 16.42 -18.90
C GLY A 557 -2.34 16.72 -17.40
N GLU A 558 -3.04 15.96 -16.55
CA GLU A 558 -3.11 16.16 -15.10
C GLU A 558 -2.24 15.18 -14.30
N VAL A 559 -1.95 15.59 -13.07
CA VAL A 559 -1.37 14.77 -12.00
C VAL A 559 -2.24 14.91 -10.77
N ALA A 560 -2.56 13.81 -10.10
CA ALA A 560 -3.22 13.83 -8.80
C ALA A 560 -2.32 13.22 -7.72
N LEU A 561 -2.35 13.81 -6.53
CA LEU A 561 -1.72 13.30 -5.32
C LEU A 561 -2.75 13.27 -4.20
N ARG A 562 -2.86 12.14 -3.51
CA ARG A 562 -3.70 11.98 -2.33
C ARG A 562 -2.87 11.45 -1.17
N VAL A 563 -3.03 12.07 -0.02
CA VAL A 563 -2.35 11.73 1.23
C VAL A 563 -3.41 11.52 2.30
N HIS A 564 -3.44 10.35 2.92
CA HIS A 564 -4.33 10.06 4.03
C HIS A 564 -3.75 10.56 5.35
N GLU A 565 -4.58 11.00 6.26
CA GLU A 565 -4.17 11.50 7.60
C GLU A 565 -3.28 10.52 8.37
N SER A 566 -3.48 9.20 8.17
CA SER A 566 -2.65 8.17 8.79
C SER A 566 -1.18 8.25 8.36
N LEU A 567 -0.87 8.69 7.13
CA LEU A 567 0.52 8.93 6.73
C LEU A 567 1.16 10.00 7.61
N ILE A 568 0.41 11.11 7.81
CA ILE A 568 0.88 12.25 8.59
C ILE A 568 1.04 11.82 10.05
N ASN A 569 0.04 11.15 10.61
CA ASN A 569 0.07 10.68 12.00
C ASN A 569 1.19 9.68 12.24
N ASN A 570 1.35 8.68 11.38
CA ASN A 570 2.44 7.71 11.47
C ASN A 570 3.83 8.35 11.31
N ALA A 571 3.94 9.41 10.50
CA ALA A 571 5.18 10.20 10.39
C ALA A 571 5.43 11.06 11.64
N LEU A 572 4.39 11.67 12.23
CA LEU A 572 4.50 12.44 13.47
C LEU A 572 4.97 11.58 14.66
N ASP A 573 4.51 10.33 14.75
CA ASP A 573 4.97 9.39 15.78
C ASP A 573 6.47 9.14 15.72
N ARG A 574 7.04 9.10 14.50
CA ARG A 574 8.48 8.92 14.26
C ARG A 574 9.31 10.15 14.64
N LEU A 575 8.70 11.30 14.90
CA LEU A 575 9.40 12.48 15.44
C LEU A 575 9.80 12.28 16.91
N GLN A 576 9.15 11.33 17.62
CA GLN A 576 9.45 11.03 19.02
C GLN A 576 9.36 12.27 19.93
N LEU A 577 8.28 13.03 19.80
CA LEU A 577 8.03 14.24 20.60
C LEU A 577 7.51 13.91 22.00
N ALA A 578 6.98 12.73 22.23
CA ALA A 578 6.36 12.31 23.49
C ALA A 578 7.27 12.60 24.69
N GLY A 579 6.74 13.26 25.70
CA GLY A 579 7.42 13.63 26.94
C GLY A 579 8.50 14.70 26.83
N LYS A 580 8.73 15.27 25.64
CA LYS A 580 9.75 16.32 25.47
C LYS A 580 9.22 17.69 25.88
N MET A 581 10.09 18.47 26.51
CA MET A 581 9.88 19.90 26.69
C MET A 581 10.72 20.66 25.67
N MET A 582 10.09 21.56 24.91
CA MET A 582 10.74 22.34 23.86
C MET A 582 10.19 23.75 23.84
N THR A 583 11.08 24.74 23.76
CA THR A 583 10.72 26.12 23.43
C THR A 583 10.24 26.23 21.98
N ASP A 584 9.62 27.34 21.61
CA ASP A 584 9.18 27.59 20.23
C ASP A 584 10.36 27.54 19.25
N GLU A 585 11.51 28.09 19.65
CA GLU A 585 12.74 28.09 18.84
C GLU A 585 13.33 26.69 18.69
N GLU A 586 13.42 25.92 19.79
CA GLU A 586 13.91 24.52 19.74
C GLU A 586 13.02 23.65 18.89
N PHE A 587 11.70 23.80 18.99
CA PHE A 587 10.76 23.04 18.17
C PHE A 587 10.87 23.42 16.69
N HIS A 588 11.01 24.73 16.40
CA HIS A 588 11.23 25.22 15.05
C HIS A 588 12.51 24.64 14.42
N LEU A 589 13.66 24.74 15.13
CA LEU A 589 14.93 24.20 14.70
C LEU A 589 14.90 22.67 14.55
N PHE A 590 14.18 21.98 15.44
CA PHE A 590 13.97 20.54 15.34
C PHE A 590 13.24 20.15 14.04
N LEU A 591 12.16 20.86 13.70
CA LEU A 591 11.41 20.64 12.46
C LEU A 591 12.26 20.97 11.22
N GLU A 592 12.99 22.09 11.23
CA GLU A 592 13.92 22.44 10.14
C GLU A 592 14.98 21.36 9.93
N GLY A 593 15.54 20.84 11.01
CA GLY A 593 16.52 19.76 10.98
C GLY A 593 15.97 18.49 10.35
N LYS A 594 14.75 18.09 10.75
CA LYS A 594 14.05 16.92 10.18
C LYS A 594 13.75 17.09 8.69
N LEU A 595 13.20 18.24 8.31
CA LEU A 595 12.90 18.55 6.90
C LEU A 595 14.16 18.68 6.04
N THR A 596 15.24 19.25 6.60
CA THR A 596 16.56 19.33 5.92
C THR A 596 17.13 17.92 5.65
N ASN A 597 17.05 17.03 6.64
CA ASN A 597 17.47 15.65 6.48
C ASN A 597 16.68 14.92 5.39
N LEU A 598 15.36 15.09 5.39
CA LEU A 598 14.47 14.46 4.42
C LEU A 598 14.71 15.00 2.99
N ARG A 599 14.87 16.30 2.83
CA ARG A 599 15.06 16.94 1.51
C ARG A 599 16.49 16.92 1.02
N LYS A 600 17.47 16.60 1.88
CA LYS A 600 18.92 16.74 1.63
C LYS A 600 19.32 18.14 1.13
N LYS A 601 18.50 19.14 1.44
CA LYS A 601 18.73 20.55 1.15
C LYS A 601 18.29 21.37 2.37
N PRO A 602 19.01 22.44 2.74
CA PRO A 602 18.61 23.29 3.84
C PRO A 602 17.14 23.76 3.67
N VAL A 603 16.32 23.49 4.67
CA VAL A 603 14.96 23.99 4.77
C VAL A 603 14.95 25.03 5.87
N LYS A 604 14.51 26.23 5.54
CA LYS A 604 14.19 27.27 6.53
C LYS A 604 12.69 27.44 6.57
N LEU A 605 12.10 27.28 7.73
CA LEU A 605 10.72 27.62 8.01
C LEU A 605 10.67 29.15 8.29
N ALA A 606 9.49 29.74 8.21
CA ALA A 606 9.32 31.14 8.58
C ALA A 606 9.59 31.32 10.09
N ASP A 607 10.42 32.29 10.45
CA ASP A 607 10.75 32.54 11.85
C ASP A 607 9.47 32.76 12.69
N PRO A 608 9.41 32.18 13.90
CA PRO A 608 8.32 32.44 14.82
C PRO A 608 8.22 33.95 15.07
N GLN A 609 7.12 34.55 14.69
CA GLN A 609 6.92 35.99 14.94
C GLN A 609 6.66 36.22 16.44
N PRO A 610 7.35 37.15 17.09
CA PRO A 610 7.05 37.46 18.49
C PRO A 610 5.58 37.88 18.64
N ALA A 611 4.97 37.43 19.71
CA ALA A 611 3.60 37.80 20.02
C ALA A 611 3.48 39.31 20.17
N THR A 612 2.61 39.93 19.38
CA THR A 612 2.39 41.38 19.37
C THR A 612 1.21 41.82 20.28
N THR A 613 0.71 40.91 21.11
CA THR A 613 -0.40 41.14 22.01
C THR A 613 0.08 41.80 23.31
N PRO A 614 -0.74 42.63 23.99
CA PRO A 614 -0.39 43.28 25.28
C PRO A 614 0.02 42.27 26.37
N ASP A 615 -0.42 41.02 26.26
CA ASP A 615 -0.15 39.91 27.19
C ASP A 615 1.01 39.00 26.74
N ALA A 616 1.89 39.45 25.85
CA ALA A 616 2.99 38.62 25.32
C ALA A 616 3.89 38.04 26.45
N ASP A 617 4.09 38.80 27.54
CA ASP A 617 4.85 38.38 28.71
C ASP A 617 4.19 37.24 29.51
N MET A 618 2.88 37.01 29.29
CA MET A 618 2.12 35.94 29.93
C MET A 618 2.13 34.63 29.13
N HIS A 619 2.65 34.66 27.89
CA HIS A 619 2.68 33.48 27.05
C HIS A 619 3.62 32.39 27.59
N PRO A 620 3.27 31.11 27.48
CA PRO A 620 4.14 30.03 27.84
C PRO A 620 5.45 30.04 27.05
N GLN A 621 6.56 29.70 27.73
CA GLN A 621 7.89 29.70 27.14
C GLN A 621 8.22 28.42 26.38
N ALA A 622 7.64 27.28 26.80
CA ALA A 622 7.88 25.99 26.15
C ALA A 622 6.61 25.11 26.15
N PHE A 623 6.56 24.18 25.19
CA PHE A 623 5.62 23.07 25.18
C PHE A 623 6.19 21.93 26.03
N ILE A 624 5.36 21.29 26.83
CA ILE A 624 5.62 20.04 27.51
C ILE A 624 4.74 18.99 26.80
N PHE A 625 5.27 18.37 25.76
CA PHE A 625 4.50 17.43 24.96
C PHE A 625 4.01 16.24 25.79
N ALA A 626 2.76 15.84 25.62
CA ALA A 626 2.19 14.69 26.30
C ALA A 626 2.96 13.40 25.96
N ASP A 627 2.95 12.44 26.90
CA ASP A 627 3.60 11.12 26.71
C ASP A 627 2.93 10.27 25.62
N LYS A 628 1.66 10.57 25.30
CA LYS A 628 0.90 9.85 24.27
C LYS A 628 0.29 10.87 23.30
N ASP A 629 0.41 10.57 22.01
CA ASP A 629 -0.24 11.34 20.94
C ASP A 629 -0.04 12.87 21.03
N PRO A 630 1.18 13.38 21.20
CA PRO A 630 1.41 14.81 21.40
C PRO A 630 0.93 15.65 20.22
N LEU A 631 1.00 15.13 19.01
CA LEU A 631 0.49 15.75 17.79
C LEU A 631 -0.33 14.75 17.00
N ARG A 632 -1.52 15.14 16.54
CA ARG A 632 -2.37 14.40 15.63
C ARG A 632 -2.97 15.32 14.58
N VAL A 633 -3.25 14.76 13.43
CA VAL A 633 -3.93 15.43 12.32
C VAL A 633 -5.17 14.65 11.95
N LYS A 634 -6.29 15.34 11.76
CA LYS A 634 -7.52 14.80 11.21
C LYS A 634 -7.92 15.61 9.99
N VAL A 635 -8.36 14.92 8.93
CA VAL A 635 -8.75 15.55 7.67
C VAL A 635 -10.23 15.30 7.43
N ALA A 636 -11.05 16.31 7.67
CA ALA A 636 -12.51 16.24 7.54
C ALA A 636 -13.11 17.60 7.18
N ASP A 637 -14.27 17.60 6.56
CA ASP A 637 -15.12 18.76 6.32
C ASP A 637 -14.41 19.95 5.68
N GLY A 638 -13.55 19.70 4.71
CA GLY A 638 -12.78 20.74 4.02
C GLY A 638 -11.63 21.33 4.84
N LYS A 639 -11.26 20.70 5.96
CA LYS A 639 -10.26 21.21 6.90
C LYS A 639 -9.22 20.16 7.25
N ILE A 640 -8.03 20.64 7.56
CA ILE A 640 -6.99 19.89 8.26
C ILE A 640 -7.08 20.32 9.72
N VAL A 641 -7.45 19.43 10.61
CA VAL A 641 -7.58 19.72 12.04
C VAL A 641 -6.32 19.20 12.74
N MET A 642 -5.50 20.13 13.24
CA MET A 642 -4.35 19.77 14.06
C MET A 642 -4.76 19.69 15.53
N ILE A 643 -4.38 18.59 16.17
CA ILE A 643 -4.66 18.31 17.57
C ILE A 643 -3.32 18.24 18.31
N ILE A 644 -3.13 19.14 19.28
CA ILE A 644 -1.91 19.22 20.10
C ILE A 644 -2.27 18.83 21.52
N ARG A 645 -1.57 17.85 22.08
CA ARG A 645 -1.67 17.47 23.49
C ARG A 645 -0.37 17.85 24.18
N ALA A 646 -0.42 18.93 24.95
CA ALA A 646 0.76 19.45 25.64
C ALA A 646 0.38 20.21 26.92
N GLY A 647 1.21 20.09 27.94
CA GLY A 647 1.34 21.08 28.99
C GLY A 647 2.19 22.27 28.50
N PHE A 648 2.25 23.32 29.31
CA PHE A 648 3.00 24.53 28.93
C PHE A 648 3.83 25.01 30.11
N HIS A 649 5.13 25.18 29.87
CA HIS A 649 6.03 25.70 30.88
C HIS A 649 5.92 27.20 30.98
N ARG A 650 5.77 27.71 32.23
CA ARG A 650 5.85 29.12 32.60
C ARG A 650 6.64 29.28 33.88
N GLU A 651 7.31 30.43 34.01
CA GLU A 651 7.96 30.82 35.25
C GLU A 651 6.98 30.87 36.43
N GLU A 652 7.40 30.49 37.61
CA GLU A 652 6.56 30.54 38.82
C GLU A 652 6.00 31.93 39.08
N ALA A 653 6.79 32.98 38.84
CA ALA A 653 6.36 34.40 38.96
C ALA A 653 5.18 34.76 38.03
N LYS A 654 4.96 33.97 36.98
CA LYS A 654 3.87 34.13 35.99
C LYS A 654 2.76 33.09 36.16
N GLY A 655 2.74 32.39 37.29
CA GLY A 655 1.67 31.46 37.67
C GLY A 655 2.00 29.98 37.47
N GLY A 656 3.26 29.63 37.19
CA GLY A 656 3.74 28.24 37.08
C GLY A 656 3.24 27.45 35.86
N ASP A 657 3.60 26.20 35.78
CA ASP A 657 3.27 25.32 34.65
C ASP A 657 1.76 25.13 34.47
N ILE A 658 1.34 25.05 33.23
CA ILE A 658 -0.03 24.71 32.87
C ILE A 658 -0.08 23.19 32.59
N PRO A 659 -0.98 22.43 33.25
CA PRO A 659 -1.14 21.02 33.02
C PRO A 659 -1.58 20.70 31.58
N PRO A 660 -1.49 19.44 31.14
CA PRO A 660 -1.80 19.05 29.77
C PRO A 660 -3.16 19.56 29.27
N GLN A 661 -3.15 20.14 28.09
CA GLN A 661 -4.33 20.64 27.40
C GLN A 661 -4.46 19.95 26.04
N LEU A 662 -5.70 19.76 25.61
CA LEU A 662 -6.05 19.39 24.25
C LEU A 662 -6.34 20.67 23.47
N VAL A 663 -5.46 20.98 22.53
CA VAL A 663 -5.61 22.17 21.66
C VAL A 663 -5.98 21.71 20.26
N THR A 664 -7.13 22.16 19.78
CA THR A 664 -7.65 21.84 18.45
C THR A 664 -7.57 23.06 17.56
N VAL A 665 -6.85 22.95 16.43
CA VAL A 665 -6.61 24.01 15.46
C VAL A 665 -7.13 23.61 14.09
N PRO A 666 -8.33 24.02 13.67
CA PRO A 666 -8.83 23.76 12.34
C PRO A 666 -8.20 24.71 11.32
N LEU A 667 -7.67 24.15 10.22
CA LEU A 667 -7.05 24.87 9.12
C LEU A 667 -7.85 24.58 7.83
N ALA A 668 -8.56 25.56 7.32
CA ALA A 668 -9.23 25.47 6.02
C ALA A 668 -8.20 25.66 4.89
N VAL A 669 -8.26 24.81 3.88
CA VAL A 669 -7.39 24.89 2.71
C VAL A 669 -8.22 25.35 1.51
N SER A 670 -7.79 26.40 0.82
CA SER A 670 -8.50 26.94 -0.35
C SER A 670 -7.54 27.47 -1.40
N LEU A 671 -8.03 27.54 -2.64
CA LEU A 671 -7.33 28.21 -3.74
C LEU A 671 -7.92 29.61 -3.92
N GLN A 672 -7.07 30.63 -3.84
CA GLN A 672 -7.46 32.04 -4.01
C GLN A 672 -6.53 32.70 -5.06
N GLY A 673 -7.04 32.91 -6.27
CA GLY A 673 -6.22 33.42 -7.36
C GLY A 673 -5.03 32.48 -7.67
N GLU A 674 -3.81 33.02 -7.57
CA GLU A 674 -2.55 32.27 -7.81
C GLU A 674 -1.95 31.70 -6.51
N GLU A 675 -2.72 31.65 -5.42
CA GLU A 675 -2.23 31.21 -4.13
C GLU A 675 -3.06 30.05 -3.56
N LEU A 676 -2.37 29.13 -2.89
CA LEU A 676 -2.91 28.18 -1.93
C LEU A 676 -2.91 28.85 -0.57
N VAL A 677 -4.08 29.01 0.00
CA VAL A 677 -4.28 29.73 1.26
C VAL A 677 -4.72 28.74 2.33
N LEU A 678 -3.98 28.74 3.46
CA LEU A 678 -4.38 28.07 4.68
C LEU A 678 -4.92 29.11 5.65
N THR A 679 -6.20 29.02 5.97
CA THR A 679 -6.87 29.92 6.88
C THR A 679 -7.21 29.20 8.18
N ARG A 680 -6.73 29.72 9.31
CA ARG A 680 -7.05 29.18 10.63
C ARG A 680 -8.50 29.52 11.00
N GLY A 681 -9.21 28.51 11.51
CA GLY A 681 -10.49 28.70 12.19
C GLY A 681 -10.33 29.01 13.69
N ASP A 682 -11.41 28.87 14.44
CA ASP A 682 -11.38 29.06 15.89
C ASP A 682 -10.54 27.98 16.58
N VAL A 683 -9.68 28.40 17.48
CA VAL A 683 -8.86 27.50 18.31
C VAL A 683 -9.65 27.10 19.54
N PHE A 684 -9.74 25.83 19.81
CA PHE A 684 -10.37 25.26 21.00
C PHE A 684 -9.28 24.74 21.94
N VAL A 685 -9.42 25.03 23.23
CA VAL A 685 -8.47 24.62 24.27
C VAL A 685 -9.27 24.00 25.42
N GLU A 686 -9.07 22.73 25.65
CA GLU A 686 -9.74 21.94 26.68
C GLU A 686 -8.72 21.29 27.59
N PRO A 687 -8.97 21.16 28.90
CA PRO A 687 -8.08 20.39 29.78
C PRO A 687 -8.19 18.91 29.46
N VAL A 688 -7.07 18.19 29.52
CA VAL A 688 -7.07 16.71 29.36
C VAL A 688 -7.72 16.05 30.59
N ASP A 689 -7.43 16.58 31.78
CA ASP A 689 -8.01 16.11 33.05
C ASP A 689 -9.02 17.14 33.59
N GLN A 690 -9.93 16.70 34.48
CA GLN A 690 -10.88 17.61 35.11
C GLN A 690 -10.14 18.71 35.88
N PRO A 691 -10.41 20.00 35.62
CA PRO A 691 -9.69 21.09 36.25
C PRO A 691 -10.17 21.28 37.72
N ASP A 692 -9.22 21.47 38.64
CA ASP A 692 -9.51 21.78 40.03
C ASP A 692 -10.23 23.11 40.21
N ASN A 693 -10.00 24.03 39.26
CA ASN A 693 -10.58 25.39 39.28
C ASN A 693 -10.97 25.85 37.88
N VAL A 694 -12.27 25.94 37.62
CA VAL A 694 -12.85 26.34 36.33
C VAL A 694 -12.45 27.75 35.90
N ALA A 695 -12.42 28.72 36.82
CA ALA A 695 -12.06 30.10 36.49
C ALA A 695 -10.58 30.22 36.09
N LEU A 696 -9.69 29.48 36.76
CA LEU A 696 -8.28 29.41 36.41
C LEU A 696 -8.08 28.70 35.05
N GLN A 697 -8.88 27.68 34.76
CA GLN A 697 -8.84 26.97 33.47
C GLN A 697 -9.24 27.88 32.31
N VAL A 698 -10.29 28.71 32.48
CA VAL A 698 -10.70 29.67 31.44
C VAL A 698 -9.58 30.67 31.17
N ALA A 699 -8.91 31.19 32.20
CA ALA A 699 -7.78 32.11 32.06
C ALA A 699 -6.60 31.41 31.32
N ARG A 700 -6.25 30.16 31.70
CA ARG A 700 -5.20 29.34 31.05
C ARG A 700 -5.53 29.11 29.59
N ALA A 701 -6.76 28.68 29.28
CA ALA A 701 -7.23 28.45 27.92
C ALA A 701 -7.09 29.71 27.05
N GLY A 702 -7.43 30.91 27.60
CA GLY A 702 -7.27 32.18 26.89
C GLY A 702 -5.82 32.48 26.52
N VAL A 703 -4.87 32.29 27.45
CA VAL A 703 -3.44 32.51 27.19
C VAL A 703 -2.90 31.53 26.11
N ILE A 704 -3.26 30.25 26.21
CA ILE A 704 -2.85 29.26 25.23
C ILE A 704 -3.48 29.54 23.87
N LYS A 705 -4.76 29.86 23.84
CA LYS A 705 -5.46 30.26 22.61
C LYS A 705 -4.74 31.41 21.91
N ASN A 706 -4.42 32.49 22.62
CA ASN A 706 -3.69 33.62 22.06
C ASN A 706 -2.31 33.22 21.50
N LYS A 707 -1.55 32.39 22.22
CA LYS A 707 -0.26 31.89 21.76
C LYS A 707 -0.41 31.10 20.46
N ILE A 708 -1.31 30.14 20.42
CA ILE A 708 -1.55 29.29 19.24
C ILE A 708 -2.08 30.12 18.06
N GLU A 709 -2.98 31.07 18.33
CA GLU A 709 -3.49 31.98 17.29
C GLU A 709 -2.41 32.87 16.69
N SER A 710 -1.43 33.28 17.49
CA SER A 710 -0.28 34.04 16.99
C SER A 710 0.67 33.16 16.14
N ALA A 711 0.81 31.86 16.46
CA ALA A 711 1.66 30.93 15.74
C ALA A 711 1.03 30.45 14.44
N PHE A 712 -0.28 30.18 14.42
CA PHE A 712 -1.03 29.72 13.25
C PHE A 712 -1.78 30.86 12.55
N ARG A 713 -1.04 31.74 11.90
CA ARG A 713 -1.62 32.80 11.06
C ARG A 713 -2.00 32.25 9.69
N GLU A 714 -2.83 33.05 8.97
CA GLU A 714 -3.07 32.75 7.56
C GLU A 714 -1.74 32.64 6.81
N SER A 715 -1.55 31.55 6.10
CA SER A 715 -0.35 31.34 5.28
C SER A 715 -0.73 31.21 3.82
N ARG A 716 0.07 31.86 2.95
CA ARG A 716 -0.14 31.92 1.52
C ARG A 716 1.06 31.34 0.80
N HIS A 717 0.82 30.39 -0.08
CA HIS A 717 1.84 29.70 -0.85
C HIS A 717 1.53 29.81 -2.34
N PRO A 718 2.55 29.93 -3.21
CA PRO A 718 2.30 29.92 -4.64
C PRO A 718 1.58 28.64 -5.07
N ARG A 719 0.52 28.78 -5.84
CA ARG A 719 -0.21 27.70 -6.51
C ARG A 719 0.67 26.98 -7.55
N LYS A 720 1.67 27.70 -8.07
CA LYS A 720 2.63 27.20 -9.05
C LYS A 720 3.79 26.50 -8.36
N LEU A 721 3.91 25.20 -8.63
CA LEU A 721 5.05 24.37 -8.24
C LEU A 721 6.00 24.23 -9.45
N THR A 722 7.26 24.60 -9.30
CA THR A 722 8.26 24.41 -10.36
C THR A 722 9.15 23.23 -10.02
N LEU A 723 9.11 22.19 -10.87
CA LEU A 723 9.98 21.02 -10.79
C LEU A 723 11.26 21.34 -11.58
N GLU A 724 12.41 20.87 -11.06
CA GLU A 724 13.73 21.11 -11.69
C GLU A 724 13.99 22.58 -12.05
N LYS A 725 13.79 23.48 -11.08
CA LYS A 725 13.92 24.95 -11.26
C LYS A 725 15.24 25.34 -11.92
N ASP A 726 16.32 24.62 -11.66
CA ASP A 726 17.67 24.85 -12.16
C ASP A 726 18.00 23.98 -13.38
N GLY A 727 17.05 23.21 -13.89
CA GLY A 727 17.20 22.37 -15.08
C GLY A 727 17.04 23.15 -16.38
N PRO A 728 17.47 22.57 -17.53
CA PRO A 728 17.35 23.22 -18.83
C PRO A 728 15.90 23.45 -19.29
N ASN A 729 14.95 22.68 -18.76
CA ASN A 729 13.53 22.80 -19.05
C ASN A 729 12.72 22.72 -17.75
N PRO A 730 12.55 23.82 -17.01
CA PRO A 730 11.79 23.83 -15.77
C PRO A 730 10.31 23.54 -16.06
N ILE A 731 9.76 22.53 -15.36
CA ILE A 731 8.36 22.16 -15.48
C ILE A 731 7.57 22.86 -14.40
N SER A 732 6.53 23.54 -14.83
CA SER A 732 5.59 24.19 -13.92
C SER A 732 4.30 23.40 -13.82
N LEU A 733 3.92 23.06 -12.59
CA LEU A 733 2.65 22.46 -12.22
C LEU A 733 1.80 23.52 -11.53
N HIS A 734 0.57 23.69 -11.95
CA HIS A 734 -0.39 24.58 -11.28
C HIS A 734 -1.39 23.71 -10.52
N THR A 735 -1.54 23.96 -9.22
CA THR A 735 -2.58 23.31 -8.42
C THR A 735 -3.94 23.79 -8.91
N THR A 736 -4.76 22.88 -9.43
CA THR A 736 -6.10 23.17 -9.95
C THR A 736 -7.20 22.88 -8.94
N GLU A 737 -6.95 21.95 -8.02
CA GLU A 737 -7.92 21.54 -7.02
C GLU A 737 -7.21 21.11 -5.73
N VAL A 738 -7.84 21.43 -4.59
CA VAL A 738 -7.46 20.92 -3.27
C VAL A 738 -8.72 20.51 -2.52
N GLN A 739 -8.72 19.32 -1.96
CA GLN A 739 -9.84 18.80 -1.15
C GLN A 739 -9.29 18.15 0.13
N ALA A 740 -10.01 18.34 1.24
CA ALA A 740 -9.72 17.75 2.55
C ALA A 740 -10.99 17.04 3.04
N ILE A 741 -11.16 15.76 2.73
CA ILE A 741 -12.42 15.03 2.95
C ILE A 741 -12.12 13.59 3.35
N ASP A 742 -12.84 13.10 4.36
CA ASP A 742 -12.86 11.67 4.76
C ASP A 742 -11.45 11.08 4.96
N GLY A 743 -10.62 11.76 5.74
CA GLY A 743 -9.24 11.35 6.01
C GLY A 743 -8.24 11.68 4.90
N TRP A 744 -8.69 12.09 3.71
CA TRP A 744 -7.83 12.33 2.55
C TRP A 744 -7.63 13.81 2.23
N LEU A 745 -6.37 14.20 2.13
CA LEU A 745 -5.95 15.47 1.53
C LEU A 745 -5.56 15.19 0.06
N SER A 746 -6.31 15.77 -0.86
CA SER A 746 -6.16 15.52 -2.29
C SER A 746 -5.77 16.79 -3.04
N PHE A 747 -4.82 16.67 -3.95
CA PHE A 747 -4.35 17.73 -4.83
C PHE A 747 -4.46 17.29 -6.28
N ARG A 748 -4.88 18.19 -7.17
CA ARG A 748 -4.75 18.04 -8.61
C ARG A 748 -3.84 19.14 -9.15
N PHE A 749 -3.03 18.77 -10.12
CA PHE A 749 -2.09 19.66 -10.78
C PHE A 749 -2.23 19.54 -12.30
N ARG A 750 -1.96 20.65 -12.99
CA ARG A 750 -1.93 20.68 -14.45
C ARG A 750 -0.71 21.41 -15.00
#